data_e8ed3f70ee64b0263f4f354bf0427883
#
_entry.id   e8ed3f70ee64b0263f4f354bf0427883
#
_cell.length_a   1.000
_cell.length_b   1.000
_cell.length_c   1.000
_cell.angle_alpha   90.00
_cell.angle_beta   90.00
_cell.angle_gamma   90.00
#
_symmetry.space_group_name_H-M   'P 1'
#
loop_
_entity.id
_entity.type
_entity.pdbx_description
1 polymer ?
#
loop_
_entity_poly.entity_id
_entity_poly.type
_entity_poly.pdbx_seq_one_letter_code
_entity_poly.pdbx_strand_id
1 'polypeptide(L)'
;MKWKIHIVSHTHWDREWYLPFQIFRARLVKMIDSLLNILSKEADFRYFTLDGQTIVLEDYLEIRPDKAEELKKRIKEGRILIGPWYILPDEFLVSGESLIRNLILGEKISRKFGRVMRIGYMPDTFGHIEEMPQILRGFEIDNFVFWRGYTADEKRRSEFIWRAKDGSEVIAVNLPDGYFNAYNLTINGFEEFERKVKEKADRLKSYATTKNILLMNGEDHLFPEEKLPEYINIYQNKHPEDTLFHSNLEIFLKEVRKNKSELEIFSGELRDCKRTPILSGVLSTRIYIKQKNERCEVLLEKYVEPLSVLSYLFGMEYPSYLIWQAWKYLLQNQTHDGICGTSVDEVHREMLTRYAWVEELGEYLLEEVANYFAGNKTSQDKFYLVYNPNNWKIVDRIELIKKDLRDITLEDSKGREIVPDIFENKLIWVDSLPPLGYKIYRIKKKKRERIMRRNNRWIENEFLKVMVNENGSIDIEDKRSGITYNNLNILVDEGDAGDEYNYSPPEKNLQVTSKKVRARTFTKHGEYVSKIFVFFDLLLPLKLRKNRKERSKRKLRCPVEIEYSLYRGIPRVDVTLTFFNRVKDHRLRVLFPTGIKSDKAMVAGHFGVVERELKEEKWDDSWIEIPQPTKPQKEWVDLSDGKIGFMLANKGLPEYEATPEGDIYLTLLRSVGWLSRDALVTRKIKAGPIIQTPEAQCLGTHRFQYSLIPHPGDWKNAFLQARQFVYQPKVLKLGELRKNVPKELSLFSLAPPLVVSSLKKSESSKDIVIRFYNPTGRTIETELESFIPLEEVEMVNLKEEPIRNNMCNMEERKNVGLKIEPYKIVTLKLKMKKWN
;
A
#
# COMPACT_ATOMS: atom_id res chain seq x y z
N MET A 1 -23.87 24.55 -30.14
CA MET A 1 -23.29 23.18 -30.33
C MET A 1 -24.26 22.18 -29.74
N LYS A 2 -24.49 21.06 -30.42
CA LYS A 2 -25.29 19.93 -29.90
C LYS A 2 -24.59 19.22 -28.77
N TRP A 3 -25.34 18.63 -27.84
CA TRP A 3 -24.77 17.70 -26.85
C TRP A 3 -24.42 16.37 -27.51
N LYS A 4 -23.31 15.77 -27.07
CA LYS A 4 -22.87 14.45 -27.49
C LYS A 4 -23.05 13.49 -26.33
N ILE A 5 -23.88 12.49 -26.48
CA ILE A 5 -24.18 11.50 -25.45
C ILE A 5 -23.48 10.20 -25.83
N HIS A 6 -22.46 9.84 -25.05
CA HIS A 6 -21.66 8.65 -25.24
C HIS A 6 -22.19 7.53 -24.35
N ILE A 7 -22.69 6.45 -24.95
CA ILE A 7 -23.03 5.23 -24.21
C ILE A 7 -21.83 4.28 -24.29
N VAL A 8 -21.27 3.91 -23.15
CA VAL A 8 -20.12 3.01 -23.02
C VAL A 8 -20.56 1.71 -22.39
N SER A 9 -20.61 0.63 -23.16
CA SER A 9 -20.87 -0.73 -22.68
C SER A 9 -19.65 -1.26 -21.94
N HIS A 10 -19.87 -1.71 -20.69
CA HIS A 10 -18.81 -2.24 -19.85
C HIS A 10 -19.35 -3.22 -18.80
N THR A 11 -18.48 -3.83 -18.06
CA THR A 11 -18.77 -4.48 -16.77
C THR A 11 -17.75 -3.99 -15.75
N HIS A 12 -18.12 -3.87 -14.47
CA HIS A 12 -17.17 -3.92 -13.37
C HIS A 12 -17.08 -5.37 -12.91
N TRP A 13 -15.84 -5.85 -12.71
CA TRP A 13 -15.66 -7.27 -12.43
C TRP A 13 -14.79 -7.49 -11.19
N ASP A 14 -15.45 -7.69 -10.04
CA ASP A 14 -14.76 -8.18 -8.87
C ASP A 14 -14.38 -9.63 -9.09
N ARG A 15 -13.09 -9.90 -8.99
CA ARG A 15 -12.58 -11.26 -9.10
C ARG A 15 -13.10 -12.16 -7.97
N GLU A 16 -13.25 -11.57 -6.81
CA GLU A 16 -13.71 -12.17 -5.57
C GLU A 16 -14.24 -11.05 -4.64
N TRP A 17 -15.43 -11.25 -4.04
CA TRP A 17 -16.07 -10.27 -3.15
C TRP A 17 -17.11 -10.96 -2.25
N TYR A 18 -18.42 -10.85 -2.58
CA TYR A 18 -19.51 -11.51 -1.83
C TYR A 18 -19.68 -12.99 -2.19
N LEU A 19 -18.91 -13.50 -3.13
CA LEU A 19 -18.77 -14.90 -3.50
C LEU A 19 -17.27 -15.21 -3.71
N PRO A 20 -16.85 -16.47 -3.49
CA PRO A 20 -15.48 -16.91 -3.75
C PRO A 20 -15.10 -16.84 -5.23
N PHE A 21 -13.80 -16.74 -5.49
CA PHE A 21 -13.21 -16.61 -6.82
C PHE A 21 -13.77 -17.58 -7.86
N GLN A 22 -13.86 -18.88 -7.55
CA GLN A 22 -14.30 -19.90 -8.52
C GLN A 22 -15.74 -19.68 -9.00
N ILE A 23 -16.60 -19.13 -8.16
CA ILE A 23 -18.00 -18.83 -8.53
C ILE A 23 -18.03 -17.61 -9.46
N PHE A 24 -17.29 -16.55 -9.14
CA PHE A 24 -17.16 -15.40 -10.04
C PHE A 24 -16.48 -15.79 -11.35
N ARG A 25 -15.44 -16.63 -11.35
CA ARG A 25 -14.82 -17.15 -12.57
C ARG A 25 -15.82 -17.90 -13.46
N ALA A 26 -16.68 -18.75 -12.90
CA ALA A 26 -17.71 -19.45 -13.67
C ALA A 26 -18.72 -18.48 -14.30
N ARG A 27 -19.05 -17.36 -13.62
CA ARG A 27 -19.89 -16.28 -14.18
C ARG A 27 -19.14 -15.52 -15.26
N LEU A 28 -17.85 -15.21 -15.09
CA LEU A 28 -16.99 -14.55 -16.05
C LEU A 28 -16.95 -15.31 -17.39
N VAL A 29 -16.79 -16.64 -17.32
CA VAL A 29 -16.79 -17.50 -18.51
C VAL A 29 -18.09 -17.33 -19.30
N LYS A 30 -19.24 -17.38 -18.63
CA LYS A 30 -20.54 -17.17 -19.28
C LYS A 30 -20.69 -15.77 -19.88
N MET A 31 -20.23 -14.76 -19.19
CA MET A 31 -20.30 -13.36 -19.63
C MET A 31 -19.45 -13.14 -20.87
N ILE A 32 -18.19 -13.60 -20.88
CA ILE A 32 -17.29 -13.45 -22.05
C ILE A 32 -17.78 -14.31 -23.23
N ASP A 33 -18.28 -15.53 -23.02
CA ASP A 33 -18.88 -16.34 -24.07
C ASP A 33 -20.10 -15.63 -24.71
N SER A 34 -20.95 -14.99 -23.89
CA SER A 34 -22.07 -14.17 -24.36
C SER A 34 -21.59 -12.97 -25.18
N LEU A 35 -20.58 -12.23 -24.67
CA LEU A 35 -19.98 -11.11 -25.37
C LEU A 35 -19.42 -11.51 -26.74
N LEU A 36 -18.63 -12.59 -26.82
CA LEU A 36 -18.08 -13.07 -28.08
C LEU A 36 -19.15 -13.46 -29.07
N ASN A 37 -20.27 -14.10 -28.61
CA ASN A 37 -21.42 -14.44 -29.45
C ASN A 37 -22.09 -13.18 -30.00
N ILE A 38 -22.34 -12.13 -29.19
CA ILE A 38 -22.92 -10.86 -29.65
C ILE A 38 -21.97 -10.21 -30.66
N LEU A 39 -20.67 -10.09 -30.35
CA LEU A 39 -19.69 -9.51 -31.26
C LEU A 39 -19.54 -10.27 -32.59
N SER A 40 -19.93 -11.53 -32.67
CA SER A 40 -19.89 -12.31 -33.89
C SER A 40 -21.12 -12.07 -34.78
N LYS A 41 -22.28 -11.76 -34.21
CA LYS A 41 -23.57 -11.61 -34.90
C LYS A 41 -23.93 -10.16 -35.22
N GLU A 42 -23.61 -9.25 -34.24
CA GLU A 42 -24.02 -7.85 -34.29
C GLU A 42 -22.82 -6.94 -34.62
N ALA A 43 -22.76 -6.52 -35.90
CA ALA A 43 -21.70 -5.63 -36.37
C ALA A 43 -21.76 -4.25 -35.69
N ASP A 44 -22.97 -3.76 -35.40
CA ASP A 44 -23.21 -2.45 -34.79
C ASP A 44 -22.97 -2.44 -33.27
N PHE A 45 -22.86 -3.61 -32.63
CA PHE A 45 -22.34 -3.67 -31.24
C PHE A 45 -20.82 -3.49 -31.27
N ARG A 46 -20.34 -2.24 -31.24
CA ARG A 46 -18.98 -1.87 -31.63
C ARG A 46 -17.95 -2.09 -30.55
N TYR A 47 -18.29 -1.81 -29.27
CA TYR A 47 -17.31 -1.70 -28.18
C TYR A 47 -17.81 -2.35 -26.90
N PHE A 48 -16.89 -2.95 -26.15
CA PHE A 48 -17.13 -3.39 -24.77
C PHE A 48 -15.85 -3.23 -23.94
N THR A 49 -15.93 -2.59 -22.77
CA THR A 49 -14.80 -2.40 -21.86
C THR A 49 -14.81 -3.49 -20.78
N LEU A 50 -13.77 -4.33 -20.76
CA LEU A 50 -13.55 -5.34 -19.74
C LEU A 50 -12.84 -4.72 -18.54
N ASP A 51 -13.49 -3.81 -17.85
CA ASP A 51 -13.15 -3.22 -16.55
C ASP A 51 -11.72 -2.63 -16.38
N GLY A 52 -11.05 -2.30 -17.47
CA GLY A 52 -9.69 -1.73 -17.39
C GLY A 52 -8.62 -2.66 -16.82
N GLN A 53 -8.91 -3.95 -16.61
CA GLN A 53 -8.01 -4.93 -16.04
C GLN A 53 -7.78 -6.14 -16.95
N THR A 54 -6.64 -6.82 -16.80
CA THR A 54 -6.24 -7.93 -17.68
C THR A 54 -6.35 -9.31 -17.03
N ILE A 55 -6.45 -9.38 -15.72
CA ILE A 55 -6.56 -10.66 -14.99
C ILE A 55 -7.78 -11.48 -15.45
N VAL A 56 -8.88 -10.80 -15.83
CA VAL A 56 -10.09 -11.43 -16.37
C VAL A 56 -9.81 -12.27 -17.61
N LEU A 57 -8.79 -11.93 -18.40
CA LEU A 57 -8.38 -12.71 -19.58
C LEU A 57 -7.66 -14.00 -19.15
N GLU A 58 -6.77 -13.93 -18.15
CA GLU A 58 -6.09 -15.11 -17.62
C GLU A 58 -7.10 -16.07 -16.98
N ASP A 59 -8.01 -15.53 -16.12
CA ASP A 59 -9.03 -16.32 -15.44
C ASP A 59 -10.01 -17.00 -16.43
N TYR A 60 -10.36 -16.32 -17.55
CA TYR A 60 -11.20 -16.88 -18.60
C TYR A 60 -10.47 -17.95 -19.41
N LEU A 61 -9.26 -17.64 -19.90
CA LEU A 61 -8.52 -18.53 -20.80
C LEU A 61 -7.95 -19.78 -20.12
N GLU A 62 -7.81 -19.78 -18.79
CA GLU A 62 -7.51 -21.00 -18.05
C GLU A 62 -8.63 -22.06 -18.21
N ILE A 63 -9.88 -21.62 -18.37
CA ILE A 63 -11.05 -22.50 -18.59
C ILE A 63 -11.37 -22.68 -20.07
N ARG A 64 -11.24 -21.61 -20.88
CA ARG A 64 -11.58 -21.58 -22.32
C ARG A 64 -10.37 -21.25 -23.20
N PRO A 65 -9.32 -22.10 -23.20
CA PRO A 65 -8.15 -21.88 -24.04
C PRO A 65 -8.48 -21.92 -25.54
N ASP A 66 -9.55 -22.60 -25.94
CA ASP A 66 -10.10 -22.67 -27.30
C ASP A 66 -10.54 -21.30 -27.84
N LYS A 67 -10.82 -20.33 -26.97
CA LYS A 67 -11.28 -18.98 -27.33
C LYS A 67 -10.16 -17.94 -27.45
N ALA A 68 -8.91 -18.31 -27.23
CA ALA A 68 -7.79 -17.37 -27.19
C ALA A 68 -7.65 -16.53 -28.47
N GLU A 69 -7.70 -17.15 -29.65
CA GLU A 69 -7.54 -16.44 -30.92
C GLU A 69 -8.76 -15.56 -31.29
N GLU A 70 -9.98 -16.01 -30.97
CA GLU A 70 -11.18 -15.20 -31.15
C GLU A 70 -11.12 -13.95 -30.25
N LEU A 71 -10.80 -14.10 -28.97
CA LEU A 71 -10.68 -13.02 -28.01
C LEU A 71 -9.60 -12.02 -28.44
N LYS A 72 -8.42 -12.51 -28.84
CA LYS A 72 -7.30 -11.71 -29.34
C LYS A 72 -7.69 -10.92 -30.59
N LYS A 73 -8.43 -11.53 -31.52
CA LYS A 73 -8.95 -10.84 -32.72
C LYS A 73 -9.83 -9.66 -32.33
N ARG A 74 -10.82 -9.84 -31.41
CA ARG A 74 -11.74 -8.77 -31.01
C ARG A 74 -11.03 -7.64 -30.23
N ILE A 75 -10.01 -7.97 -29.43
CA ILE A 75 -9.18 -6.98 -28.75
C ILE A 75 -8.35 -6.19 -29.78
N LYS A 76 -7.69 -6.86 -30.74
CA LYS A 76 -6.89 -6.21 -31.78
C LYS A 76 -7.73 -5.29 -32.67
N GLU A 77 -8.97 -5.68 -32.98
CA GLU A 77 -9.95 -4.87 -33.70
C GLU A 77 -10.42 -3.63 -32.90
N GLY A 78 -10.13 -3.58 -31.59
CA GLY A 78 -10.59 -2.52 -30.69
C GLY A 78 -12.07 -2.64 -30.31
N ARG A 79 -12.69 -3.81 -30.52
CA ARG A 79 -14.06 -4.10 -30.12
C ARG A 79 -14.17 -4.51 -28.65
N ILE A 80 -13.11 -5.10 -28.08
CA ILE A 80 -12.95 -5.34 -26.65
C ILE A 80 -11.77 -4.50 -26.15
N LEU A 81 -12.01 -3.67 -25.13
CA LEU A 81 -10.99 -2.83 -24.51
C LEU A 81 -10.53 -3.45 -23.19
N ILE A 82 -9.22 -3.54 -23.00
CA ILE A 82 -8.57 -4.19 -21.84
C ILE A 82 -7.40 -3.37 -21.30
N GLY A 83 -7.05 -3.57 -20.04
CA GLY A 83 -5.93 -2.88 -19.34
C GLY A 83 -6.24 -1.40 -19.08
N PRO A 84 -5.27 -0.63 -18.57
CA PRO A 84 -3.84 -0.95 -18.46
C PRO A 84 -3.45 -1.76 -17.22
N TRP A 85 -4.37 -1.92 -16.26
CA TRP A 85 -4.09 -2.60 -15.00
C TRP A 85 -4.02 -4.13 -15.18
N TYR A 86 -3.24 -4.78 -14.33
CA TYR A 86 -3.36 -6.23 -14.15
C TYR A 86 -4.65 -6.56 -13.40
N ILE A 87 -4.85 -5.88 -12.27
CA ILE A 87 -6.05 -5.96 -11.45
C ILE A 87 -6.34 -4.56 -10.88
N LEU A 88 -7.59 -4.22 -10.57
CA LEU A 88 -7.95 -2.94 -9.96
C LEU A 88 -7.62 -2.93 -8.46
N PRO A 89 -6.55 -2.24 -8.01
CA PRO A 89 -6.12 -2.22 -6.62
C PRO A 89 -6.88 -1.19 -5.79
N ASP A 90 -6.83 -1.31 -4.44
CA ASP A 90 -6.92 -0.13 -3.59
C ASP A 90 -5.59 0.62 -3.63
N GLU A 91 -5.62 1.96 -3.68
CA GLU A 91 -4.39 2.74 -3.80
C GLU A 91 -3.71 2.99 -2.46
N PHE A 92 -4.47 3.26 -1.38
CA PHE A 92 -3.90 3.62 -0.09
C PHE A 92 -3.26 2.46 0.67
N LEU A 93 -3.72 1.24 0.44
CA LEU A 93 -3.28 0.05 1.20
C LEU A 93 -2.10 -0.68 0.57
N VAL A 94 -1.79 -0.45 -0.70
CA VAL A 94 -0.67 -1.07 -1.40
C VAL A 94 0.56 -0.14 -1.47
N SER A 95 1.73 -0.66 -1.82
CA SER A 95 2.92 0.17 -2.04
C SER A 95 2.90 0.88 -3.38
N GLY A 96 3.67 1.96 -3.53
CA GLY A 96 3.84 2.63 -4.83
C GLY A 96 4.47 1.70 -5.89
N GLU A 97 5.40 0.82 -5.51
CA GLU A 97 5.98 -0.16 -6.41
C GLU A 97 4.96 -1.24 -6.81
N SER A 98 4.04 -1.64 -5.93
CA SER A 98 2.91 -2.52 -6.29
C SER A 98 2.05 -1.94 -7.40
N LEU A 99 1.72 -0.64 -7.35
CA LEU A 99 0.98 0.06 -8.41
C LEU A 99 1.75 0.03 -9.74
N ILE A 100 3.07 0.30 -9.69
CA ILE A 100 3.92 0.25 -10.87
C ILE A 100 4.02 -1.19 -11.43
N ARG A 101 4.20 -2.22 -10.57
CA ARG A 101 4.22 -3.62 -11.01
C ARG A 101 2.90 -4.08 -11.61
N ASN A 102 1.80 -3.60 -11.06
CA ASN A 102 0.44 -3.85 -11.55
C ASN A 102 0.30 -3.32 -12.99
N LEU A 103 0.68 -2.07 -13.24
CA LEU A 103 0.65 -1.46 -14.59
C LEU A 103 1.63 -2.15 -15.57
N ILE A 104 2.86 -2.48 -15.14
CA ILE A 104 3.83 -3.21 -15.99
C ILE A 104 3.23 -4.55 -16.43
N LEU A 105 2.66 -5.32 -15.51
CA LEU A 105 2.09 -6.63 -15.80
C LEU A 105 0.85 -6.52 -16.68
N GLY A 106 -0.05 -5.58 -16.38
CA GLY A 106 -1.26 -5.35 -17.17
C GLY A 106 -0.94 -4.92 -18.60
N GLU A 107 0.01 -4.01 -18.80
CA GLU A 107 0.47 -3.60 -20.13
C GLU A 107 1.16 -4.76 -20.87
N LYS A 108 1.99 -5.56 -20.20
CA LYS A 108 2.66 -6.73 -20.76
C LYS A 108 1.66 -7.78 -21.26
N ILE A 109 0.59 -8.03 -20.51
CA ILE A 109 -0.50 -8.94 -20.91
C ILE A 109 -1.28 -8.33 -22.08
N SER A 110 -1.73 -7.08 -21.96
CA SER A 110 -2.49 -6.41 -23.02
C SER A 110 -1.78 -6.42 -24.38
N ARG A 111 -0.46 -6.16 -24.37
CA ARG A 111 0.37 -6.20 -25.61
C ARG A 111 0.39 -7.58 -26.28
N LYS A 112 0.30 -8.68 -25.52
CA LYS A 112 0.19 -10.05 -26.09
C LYS A 112 -1.11 -10.25 -26.86
N PHE A 113 -2.17 -9.52 -26.45
CA PHE A 113 -3.46 -9.51 -27.16
C PHE A 113 -3.54 -8.43 -28.26
N GLY A 114 -2.50 -7.60 -28.42
CA GLY A 114 -2.31 -6.69 -29.54
C GLY A 114 -2.73 -5.24 -29.29
N ARG A 115 -3.39 -4.91 -28.17
CA ARG A 115 -3.81 -3.54 -27.84
C ARG A 115 -3.87 -3.31 -26.33
N VAL A 116 -3.55 -2.08 -25.90
CA VAL A 116 -3.70 -1.59 -24.52
C VAL A 116 -4.69 -0.42 -24.56
N MET A 117 -5.72 -0.41 -23.71
CA MET A 117 -6.52 0.77 -23.43
C MET A 117 -5.71 1.70 -22.53
N ARG A 118 -5.29 2.87 -23.05
CA ARG A 118 -4.46 3.84 -22.32
C ARG A 118 -5.31 4.82 -21.53
N ILE A 119 -6.05 4.29 -20.56
CA ILE A 119 -6.93 5.04 -19.67
C ILE A 119 -6.68 4.62 -18.24
N GLY A 120 -6.40 5.57 -17.36
CA GLY A 120 -6.37 5.36 -15.93
C GLY A 120 -7.79 5.14 -15.41
N TYR A 121 -8.40 3.98 -15.70
CA TYR A 121 -9.77 3.66 -15.30
C TYR A 121 -9.77 2.91 -13.97
N MET A 122 -10.33 3.54 -12.94
CA MET A 122 -10.46 3.00 -11.60
C MET A 122 -11.86 3.32 -11.05
N PRO A 123 -12.87 2.54 -11.43
CA PRO A 123 -14.28 2.88 -11.20
C PRO A 123 -14.69 2.82 -9.74
N ASP A 124 -14.19 1.87 -8.95
CA ASP A 124 -14.70 1.61 -7.60
C ASP A 124 -13.66 1.74 -6.46
N THR A 125 -12.42 2.06 -6.75
CA THR A 125 -11.36 2.27 -5.74
C THR A 125 -11.75 3.32 -4.69
N PHE A 126 -11.42 3.09 -3.41
CA PHE A 126 -11.96 3.84 -2.25
C PHE A 126 -11.16 5.12 -1.95
N GLY A 127 -11.04 5.98 -2.96
CA GLY A 127 -10.27 7.21 -2.95
C GLY A 127 -8.91 7.05 -3.63
N HIS A 128 -8.23 8.19 -3.93
CA HIS A 128 -7.05 8.18 -4.78
C HIS A 128 -5.91 9.02 -4.22
N ILE A 129 -4.68 8.53 -4.39
CA ILE A 129 -3.44 9.16 -3.90
C ILE A 129 -3.02 10.32 -4.79
N GLU A 130 -2.41 11.36 -4.20
CA GLU A 130 -1.99 12.56 -4.94
C GLU A 130 -0.86 12.32 -5.95
N GLU A 131 -0.14 11.19 -5.87
CA GLU A 131 0.92 10.79 -6.78
C GLU A 131 0.40 10.06 -8.05
N MET A 132 -0.88 9.69 -8.11
CA MET A 132 -1.45 8.93 -9.23
C MET A 132 -1.24 9.63 -10.58
N PRO A 133 -1.39 10.96 -10.75
CA PRO A 133 -1.08 11.61 -12.02
C PRO A 133 0.37 11.39 -12.47
N GLN A 134 1.35 11.42 -11.56
CA GLN A 134 2.75 11.17 -11.88
C GLN A 134 2.97 9.73 -12.31
N ILE A 135 2.36 8.77 -11.60
CA ILE A 135 2.43 7.34 -11.94
C ILE A 135 1.85 7.10 -13.34
N LEU A 136 0.65 7.60 -13.62
CA LEU A 136 0.00 7.43 -14.93
C LEU A 136 0.82 8.07 -16.06
N ARG A 137 1.35 9.28 -15.85
CA ARG A 137 2.23 9.95 -16.83
C ARG A 137 3.50 9.14 -17.11
N GLY A 138 4.03 8.46 -16.10
CA GLY A 138 5.15 7.52 -16.25
C GLY A 138 4.84 6.30 -17.15
N PHE A 139 3.56 6.02 -17.39
CA PHE A 139 3.04 5.01 -18.33
C PHE A 139 2.45 5.62 -19.61
N GLU A 140 2.70 6.91 -19.90
CA GLU A 140 2.13 7.67 -21.04
C GLU A 140 0.60 7.69 -21.05
N ILE A 141 -0.02 7.64 -19.87
CA ILE A 141 -1.45 7.80 -19.67
C ILE A 141 -1.66 9.23 -19.19
N ASP A 142 -2.45 10.03 -19.92
CA ASP A 142 -2.70 11.45 -19.66
C ASP A 142 -4.11 11.74 -19.17
N ASN A 143 -4.78 10.73 -18.65
CA ASN A 143 -6.18 10.80 -18.26
C ASN A 143 -6.47 9.85 -17.08
N PHE A 144 -7.60 10.12 -16.38
CA PHE A 144 -8.06 9.33 -15.25
C PHE A 144 -9.58 9.35 -15.17
N VAL A 145 -10.25 8.19 -15.14
CA VAL A 145 -11.71 8.07 -15.03
C VAL A 145 -12.03 7.29 -13.77
N PHE A 146 -12.86 7.88 -12.90
CA PHE A 146 -13.07 7.35 -11.54
C PHE A 146 -14.43 7.79 -10.97
N TRP A 147 -14.84 7.15 -9.87
CA TRP A 147 -16.12 7.48 -9.20
C TRP A 147 -15.92 8.16 -7.85
N ARG A 148 -15.22 7.50 -6.90
CA ARG A 148 -15.17 7.89 -5.49
C ARG A 148 -14.10 8.96 -5.20
N GLY A 149 -14.30 9.71 -4.11
CA GLY A 149 -13.29 10.63 -3.60
C GLY A 149 -13.37 12.05 -4.14
N TYR A 150 -14.36 12.37 -4.96
CA TYR A 150 -14.61 13.71 -5.49
C TYR A 150 -16.10 13.99 -5.57
N THR A 151 -16.51 15.19 -5.20
CA THR A 151 -17.90 15.64 -5.34
C THR A 151 -18.00 16.66 -6.45
N ALA A 152 -18.55 16.24 -7.59
CA ALA A 152 -18.94 17.19 -8.64
C ALA A 152 -20.21 17.93 -8.23
N ASP A 153 -20.22 19.25 -8.38
CA ASP A 153 -21.36 20.15 -8.12
C ASP A 153 -21.32 21.37 -9.06
N GLU A 154 -22.07 22.42 -8.75
CA GLU A 154 -22.10 23.64 -9.58
C GLU A 154 -20.79 24.40 -9.58
N LYS A 155 -19.94 24.23 -8.54
CA LYS A 155 -18.65 24.91 -8.38
C LYS A 155 -17.50 24.02 -8.84
N ARG A 156 -17.61 22.71 -8.66
CA ARG A 156 -16.59 21.71 -9.03
C ARG A 156 -17.16 20.78 -10.11
N ARG A 157 -16.68 20.90 -11.31
CA ARG A 157 -17.18 20.14 -12.47
C ARG A 157 -16.63 18.71 -12.51
N SER A 158 -17.29 17.84 -13.28
CA SER A 158 -16.93 16.43 -13.43
C SER A 158 -15.64 16.22 -14.23
N GLU A 159 -15.32 17.11 -15.17
CA GLU A 159 -14.06 17.08 -15.91
C GLU A 159 -13.14 18.20 -15.45
N PHE A 160 -11.90 17.85 -15.09
CA PHE A 160 -10.90 18.77 -14.57
C PHE A 160 -9.47 18.28 -14.88
N ILE A 161 -8.46 19.10 -14.62
CA ILE A 161 -7.05 18.70 -14.63
C ILE A 161 -6.65 18.32 -13.21
N TRP A 162 -6.24 17.07 -13.02
CA TRP A 162 -5.66 16.65 -11.75
C TRP A 162 -4.15 16.72 -11.81
N ARG A 163 -3.56 17.53 -10.92
CA ARG A 163 -2.13 17.84 -10.88
C ARG A 163 -1.48 17.27 -9.63
N ALA A 164 -0.44 16.45 -9.80
CA ALA A 164 0.43 15.99 -8.73
C ALA A 164 1.43 17.07 -8.29
N LYS A 165 2.08 16.85 -7.13
CA LYS A 165 3.07 17.80 -6.58
C LYS A 165 4.29 18.03 -7.48
N ASP A 166 4.68 17.03 -8.29
CA ASP A 166 5.78 17.12 -9.25
C ASP A 166 5.41 17.91 -10.53
N GLY A 167 4.16 18.41 -10.62
CA GLY A 167 3.63 19.11 -11.78
C GLY A 167 3.04 18.22 -12.88
N SER A 168 3.08 16.91 -12.73
CA SER A 168 2.43 15.96 -13.67
C SER A 168 0.92 16.15 -13.68
N GLU A 169 0.32 16.18 -14.87
CA GLU A 169 -1.11 16.43 -15.09
C GLU A 169 -1.79 15.31 -15.86
N VAL A 170 -3.02 15.00 -15.47
CA VAL A 170 -3.95 14.16 -16.22
C VAL A 170 -5.32 14.82 -16.34
N ILE A 171 -6.05 14.57 -17.43
CA ILE A 171 -7.45 14.92 -17.54
C ILE A 171 -8.24 13.94 -16.67
N ALA A 172 -8.81 14.42 -15.59
CA ALA A 172 -9.63 13.62 -14.70
C ALA A 172 -11.11 13.75 -15.05
N VAL A 173 -11.82 12.63 -15.02
CA VAL A 173 -13.26 12.55 -15.24
C VAL A 173 -13.89 11.82 -14.07
N ASN A 174 -14.58 12.56 -13.23
CA ASN A 174 -15.39 11.99 -12.18
C ASN A 174 -16.71 11.49 -12.75
N LEU A 175 -17.23 10.37 -12.26
CA LEU A 175 -18.52 9.79 -12.59
C LEU A 175 -19.52 10.15 -11.48
N PRO A 176 -20.27 11.29 -11.53
CA PRO A 176 -21.04 11.78 -10.40
C PRO A 176 -22.14 10.82 -9.92
N ASP A 177 -22.73 10.04 -10.85
CA ASP A 177 -23.76 9.05 -10.59
C ASP A 177 -23.21 7.59 -10.62
N GLY A 178 -21.87 7.43 -10.53
CA GLY A 178 -21.20 6.14 -10.57
C GLY A 178 -20.95 5.56 -11.96
N TYR A 179 -20.16 4.50 -11.99
CA TYR A 179 -19.89 3.73 -13.21
C TYR A 179 -21.11 2.89 -13.67
N PHE A 180 -22.19 2.90 -12.91
CA PHE A 180 -23.45 2.22 -13.16
C PHE A 180 -24.59 3.18 -13.52
N ASN A 181 -24.27 4.41 -13.94
CA ASN A 181 -25.26 5.48 -14.13
C ASN A 181 -26.28 5.20 -15.26
N ALA A 182 -26.01 4.22 -16.15
CA ALA A 182 -26.84 3.86 -17.27
C ALA A 182 -26.96 2.32 -17.46
N TYR A 183 -26.93 1.55 -16.37
CA TYR A 183 -27.11 0.11 -16.43
C TYR A 183 -28.53 -0.29 -16.80
N ASN A 184 -28.67 -1.46 -17.43
CA ASN A 184 -30.00 -2.05 -17.81
C ASN A 184 -30.87 -1.08 -18.64
N LEU A 185 -30.24 -0.42 -19.64
CA LEU A 185 -30.97 0.53 -20.50
C LEU A 185 -32.02 -0.15 -21.39
N THR A 186 -31.71 -1.36 -21.89
CA THR A 186 -32.57 -1.98 -22.94
C THR A 186 -33.58 -3.02 -22.40
N ILE A 187 -33.59 -3.32 -21.10
CA ILE A 187 -34.35 -4.43 -20.52
C ILE A 187 -35.85 -4.23 -20.64
N ASN A 188 -36.33 -3.00 -20.42
CA ASN A 188 -37.76 -2.69 -20.31
C ASN A 188 -38.35 -2.05 -21.59
N GLY A 189 -37.72 -2.23 -22.75
CA GLY A 189 -38.21 -1.72 -24.02
C GLY A 189 -37.70 -0.32 -24.37
N PHE A 190 -38.01 0.12 -25.60
CA PHE A 190 -37.45 1.37 -26.15
C PHE A 190 -37.98 2.63 -25.43
N GLU A 191 -39.23 2.68 -25.03
CA GLU A 191 -39.80 3.85 -24.33
C GLU A 191 -39.09 4.13 -23.03
N GLU A 192 -38.75 3.09 -22.26
CA GLU A 192 -38.02 3.21 -21.02
C GLU A 192 -36.55 3.58 -21.28
N PHE A 193 -35.96 3.04 -22.34
CA PHE A 193 -34.61 3.45 -22.80
C PHE A 193 -34.58 4.95 -23.10
N GLU A 194 -35.52 5.46 -23.91
CA GLU A 194 -35.60 6.87 -24.27
C GLU A 194 -35.73 7.77 -23.03
N ARG A 195 -36.64 7.40 -22.12
CA ARG A 195 -36.86 8.12 -20.86
C ARG A 195 -35.61 8.17 -20.01
N LYS A 196 -34.96 7.04 -19.79
CA LYS A 196 -33.71 6.93 -19.00
C LYS A 196 -32.58 7.73 -19.61
N VAL A 197 -32.35 7.64 -20.92
CA VAL A 197 -31.27 8.38 -21.60
C VAL A 197 -31.47 9.88 -21.41
N LYS A 198 -32.68 10.41 -21.62
CA LYS A 198 -32.98 11.85 -21.44
C LYS A 198 -32.78 12.30 -20.00
N GLU A 199 -33.38 11.58 -19.03
CA GLU A 199 -33.30 11.90 -17.61
C GLU A 199 -31.85 11.96 -17.14
N LYS A 200 -31.06 10.92 -17.49
CA LYS A 200 -29.64 10.84 -17.10
C LYS A 200 -28.79 11.89 -17.78
N ALA A 201 -29.00 12.10 -19.09
CA ALA A 201 -28.26 13.13 -19.80
C ALA A 201 -28.53 14.53 -19.23
N ASP A 202 -29.80 14.89 -18.99
CA ASP A 202 -30.19 16.20 -18.44
C ASP A 202 -29.61 16.42 -17.05
N ARG A 203 -29.60 15.40 -16.21
CA ARG A 203 -28.94 15.46 -14.88
C ARG A 203 -27.43 15.68 -15.00
N LEU A 204 -26.73 14.94 -15.86
CA LEU A 204 -25.29 15.02 -16.01
C LEU A 204 -24.81 16.32 -16.67
N LYS A 205 -25.65 16.98 -17.50
CA LYS A 205 -25.38 18.30 -18.08
C LYS A 205 -25.05 19.36 -17.02
N SER A 206 -25.64 19.25 -15.82
CA SER A 206 -25.39 20.18 -14.72
C SER A 206 -23.98 20.06 -14.11
N TYR A 207 -23.31 18.93 -14.28
CA TYR A 207 -21.96 18.66 -13.76
C TYR A 207 -20.86 18.82 -14.82
N ALA A 208 -21.20 18.66 -16.09
CA ALA A 208 -20.24 18.62 -17.18
C ALA A 208 -19.61 20.00 -17.46
N THR A 209 -18.28 20.03 -17.66
CA THR A 209 -17.55 21.18 -18.19
C THR A 209 -17.71 21.25 -19.70
N THR A 210 -17.65 20.11 -20.37
CA THR A 210 -17.73 20.02 -21.83
C THR A 210 -19.16 19.65 -22.29
N LYS A 211 -19.44 19.74 -23.58
CA LYS A 211 -20.74 19.29 -24.14
C LYS A 211 -20.75 17.78 -24.45
N ASN A 212 -20.05 16.99 -23.66
CA ASN A 212 -20.00 15.56 -23.75
C ASN A 212 -20.59 14.93 -22.49
N ILE A 213 -21.53 14.04 -22.64
CA ILE A 213 -22.17 13.30 -21.55
C ILE A 213 -21.75 11.85 -21.64
N LEU A 214 -21.34 11.27 -20.49
CA LEU A 214 -20.89 9.90 -20.38
C LEU A 214 -21.92 9.05 -19.66
N LEU A 215 -22.55 8.13 -20.38
CA LEU A 215 -23.46 7.14 -19.87
C LEU A 215 -22.77 5.77 -19.83
N MET A 216 -22.50 5.28 -18.63
CA MET A 216 -21.83 4.02 -18.36
C MET A 216 -22.88 2.90 -18.29
N ASN A 217 -22.99 2.12 -19.39
CA ASN A 217 -23.97 1.03 -19.53
C ASN A 217 -23.34 -0.29 -19.08
N GLY A 218 -23.34 -0.48 -17.78
CA GLY A 218 -22.84 -1.64 -17.07
C GLY A 218 -22.91 -1.42 -15.56
N GLU A 219 -22.64 -2.47 -14.80
CA GLU A 219 -22.58 -2.50 -13.33
C GLU A 219 -21.75 -3.75 -12.92
N ASP A 220 -21.72 -4.08 -11.63
CA ASP A 220 -21.03 -5.25 -11.09
C ASP A 220 -21.54 -6.55 -11.74
N HIS A 221 -20.62 -7.24 -12.43
CA HIS A 221 -20.86 -8.55 -13.04
C HIS A 221 -21.97 -8.61 -14.08
N LEU A 222 -22.38 -7.46 -14.69
CA LEU A 222 -23.41 -7.46 -15.73
C LEU A 222 -22.91 -7.96 -17.08
N PHE A 223 -23.86 -8.53 -17.82
CA PHE A 223 -23.71 -8.99 -19.20
C PHE A 223 -23.92 -7.84 -20.20
N PRO A 224 -23.36 -7.93 -21.41
CA PRO A 224 -23.60 -6.95 -22.47
C PRO A 224 -25.08 -6.95 -22.92
N GLU A 225 -25.60 -5.77 -23.24
CA GLU A 225 -26.99 -5.59 -23.71
C GLU A 225 -27.08 -5.63 -25.26
N GLU A 226 -27.44 -6.78 -25.84
CA GLU A 226 -27.44 -7.04 -27.29
C GLU A 226 -28.26 -6.02 -28.09
N LYS A 227 -29.41 -5.55 -27.54
CA LYS A 227 -30.32 -4.61 -28.24
C LYS A 227 -29.83 -3.14 -28.23
N LEU A 228 -28.74 -2.83 -27.55
CA LEU A 228 -28.31 -1.45 -27.41
C LEU A 228 -28.11 -0.71 -28.74
N PRO A 229 -27.43 -1.27 -29.76
CA PRO A 229 -27.29 -0.59 -31.05
C PRO A 229 -28.60 -0.28 -31.75
N GLU A 230 -29.54 -1.20 -31.72
CA GLU A 230 -30.90 -1.01 -32.29
C GLU A 230 -31.58 0.19 -31.64
N TYR A 231 -31.61 0.26 -30.33
CA TYR A 231 -32.26 1.34 -29.57
C TYR A 231 -31.55 2.70 -29.74
N ILE A 232 -30.25 2.72 -29.88
CA ILE A 232 -29.51 3.93 -30.22
C ILE A 232 -29.93 4.45 -31.60
N ASN A 233 -30.04 3.58 -32.61
CA ASN A 233 -30.47 3.96 -33.95
C ASN A 233 -31.89 4.51 -33.98
N ILE A 234 -32.85 3.88 -33.28
CA ILE A 234 -34.22 4.38 -33.14
C ILE A 234 -34.25 5.75 -32.47
N TYR A 235 -33.51 5.91 -31.35
CA TYR A 235 -33.40 7.19 -30.62
C TYR A 235 -32.84 8.30 -31.50
N GLN A 236 -31.76 8.05 -32.24
CA GLN A 236 -31.09 9.06 -33.06
C GLN A 236 -31.98 9.54 -34.21
N ASN A 237 -32.81 8.63 -34.79
CA ASN A 237 -33.78 8.99 -35.82
C ASN A 237 -34.94 9.85 -35.25
N LYS A 238 -35.32 9.61 -34.00
CA LYS A 238 -36.39 10.33 -33.31
C LYS A 238 -35.96 11.69 -32.73
N HIS A 239 -34.69 11.83 -32.38
CA HIS A 239 -34.11 12.99 -31.70
C HIS A 239 -32.86 13.53 -32.44
N PRO A 240 -33.06 14.21 -33.60
CA PRO A 240 -31.94 14.73 -34.38
C PRO A 240 -31.24 15.94 -33.74
N GLU A 241 -31.83 16.52 -32.69
CA GLU A 241 -31.27 17.63 -31.90
C GLU A 241 -30.05 17.24 -31.05
N ASP A 242 -29.99 16.03 -30.54
CA ASP A 242 -28.89 15.46 -29.80
C ASP A 242 -28.09 14.48 -30.67
N THR A 243 -26.88 14.13 -30.26
CA THR A 243 -26.10 13.07 -30.90
C THR A 243 -25.84 11.97 -29.88
N LEU A 244 -26.57 10.85 -30.04
CA LEU A 244 -26.43 9.64 -29.22
C LEU A 244 -25.69 8.56 -30.00
N PHE A 245 -24.69 7.92 -29.44
CA PHE A 245 -23.97 6.84 -30.10
C PHE A 245 -23.30 5.85 -29.16
N HIS A 246 -23.15 4.61 -29.62
CA HIS A 246 -22.34 3.60 -28.95
C HIS A 246 -20.88 3.99 -29.03
N SER A 247 -20.25 4.24 -27.87
CA SER A 247 -18.93 4.83 -27.71
C SER A 247 -18.02 3.95 -26.85
N ASN A 248 -16.83 4.45 -26.63
CA ASN A 248 -15.91 3.94 -25.60
C ASN A 248 -15.21 5.12 -24.90
N LEU A 249 -14.51 4.84 -23.80
CA LEU A 249 -13.82 5.88 -23.01
C LEU A 249 -12.75 6.62 -23.79
N GLU A 250 -12.07 5.99 -24.77
CA GLU A 250 -11.04 6.65 -25.61
C GLU A 250 -11.66 7.72 -26.51
N ILE A 251 -12.83 7.43 -27.09
CA ILE A 251 -13.58 8.38 -27.94
C ILE A 251 -14.10 9.54 -27.09
N PHE A 252 -14.67 9.26 -25.92
CA PHE A 252 -15.14 10.27 -24.99
C PHE A 252 -14.00 11.21 -24.56
N LEU A 253 -12.91 10.68 -24.08
CA LEU A 253 -11.73 11.47 -23.65
C LEU A 253 -11.10 12.28 -24.80
N LYS A 254 -11.14 11.76 -26.04
CA LYS A 254 -10.70 12.52 -27.21
C LYS A 254 -11.56 13.79 -27.41
N GLU A 255 -12.87 13.71 -27.17
CA GLU A 255 -13.75 14.88 -27.26
C GLU A 255 -13.53 15.85 -26.08
N VAL A 256 -13.40 15.37 -24.85
CA VAL A 256 -13.08 16.18 -23.67
C VAL A 256 -11.76 16.93 -23.87
N ARG A 257 -10.72 16.27 -24.41
CA ARG A 257 -9.40 16.84 -24.63
C ARG A 257 -9.42 18.07 -25.56
N LYS A 258 -10.38 18.19 -26.46
CA LYS A 258 -10.53 19.36 -27.33
C LYS A 258 -10.84 20.65 -26.56
N ASN A 259 -11.36 20.52 -25.34
CA ASN A 259 -11.73 21.63 -24.47
C ASN A 259 -10.81 21.73 -23.24
N LYS A 260 -9.58 21.20 -23.31
CA LYS A 260 -8.64 21.16 -22.17
C LYS A 260 -8.41 22.50 -21.51
N SER A 261 -8.43 23.61 -22.26
CA SER A 261 -8.26 24.97 -21.75
C SER A 261 -9.40 25.49 -20.87
N GLU A 262 -10.56 24.80 -20.88
CA GLU A 262 -11.74 25.15 -20.07
C GLU A 262 -11.76 24.39 -18.73
N LEU A 263 -10.86 23.40 -18.55
CA LEU A 263 -10.82 22.53 -17.36
C LEU A 263 -10.11 23.23 -16.20
N GLU A 264 -10.74 23.24 -15.03
CA GLU A 264 -10.15 23.73 -13.79
C GLU A 264 -9.06 22.78 -13.29
N ILE A 265 -8.13 23.29 -12.48
CA ILE A 265 -7.03 22.50 -11.91
C ILE A 265 -7.38 22.15 -10.47
N PHE A 266 -7.27 20.85 -10.15
CA PHE A 266 -7.35 20.31 -8.80
C PHE A 266 -6.00 19.68 -8.41
N SER A 267 -5.58 19.82 -7.15
CA SER A 267 -4.38 19.17 -6.59
C SER A 267 -4.69 18.56 -5.24
N GLY A 268 -3.99 17.47 -4.89
CA GLY A 268 -4.14 16.74 -3.64
C GLY A 268 -4.84 15.38 -3.80
N GLU A 269 -5.03 14.71 -2.67
CA GLU A 269 -5.73 13.41 -2.61
C GLU A 269 -7.21 13.57 -2.96
N LEU A 270 -7.81 12.56 -3.61
CA LEU A 270 -9.25 12.50 -3.86
C LEU A 270 -9.90 11.65 -2.76
N ARG A 271 -10.45 12.30 -1.73
CA ARG A 271 -11.02 11.65 -0.54
C ARG A 271 -12.33 12.29 -0.04
N ASP A 272 -12.98 13.09 -0.85
CA ASP A 272 -14.29 13.68 -0.53
C ASP A 272 -15.37 12.57 -0.49
N CYS A 273 -16.15 12.53 0.59
CA CYS A 273 -17.17 11.50 0.83
C CYS A 273 -18.61 12.07 0.89
N LYS A 274 -18.82 13.28 0.38
CA LYS A 274 -20.12 13.95 0.46
C LYS A 274 -21.21 13.24 -0.34
N ARG A 275 -20.96 12.94 -1.62
CA ARG A 275 -21.95 12.30 -2.51
C ARG A 275 -21.70 10.82 -2.73
N THR A 276 -20.48 10.37 -2.55
CA THR A 276 -20.08 8.96 -2.69
C THR A 276 -19.25 8.54 -1.48
N PRO A 277 -19.53 7.41 -0.85
CA PRO A 277 -18.75 6.97 0.30
C PRO A 277 -17.34 6.56 -0.14
N ILE A 278 -16.33 6.92 0.64
CA ILE A 278 -14.94 6.44 0.48
C ILE A 278 -14.63 5.24 1.39
N LEU A 279 -15.59 4.82 2.21
CA LEU A 279 -15.55 3.58 2.98
C LEU A 279 -14.33 3.52 3.91
N SER A 280 -14.09 4.59 4.66
CA SER A 280 -12.87 4.87 5.42
C SER A 280 -12.43 3.80 6.42
N GLY A 281 -13.34 2.93 6.90
CA GLY A 281 -13.03 1.87 7.85
C GLY A 281 -12.20 0.71 7.28
N VAL A 282 -12.09 0.61 5.96
CA VAL A 282 -11.29 -0.44 5.29
C VAL A 282 -9.81 -0.41 5.66
N LEU A 283 -9.30 0.75 6.11
CA LEU A 283 -7.91 0.90 6.52
C LEU A 283 -7.54 -0.02 7.69
N SER A 284 -8.49 -0.38 8.55
CA SER A 284 -8.24 -1.19 9.76
C SER A 284 -9.05 -2.49 9.82
N THR A 285 -9.96 -2.73 8.88
CA THR A 285 -10.70 -3.98 8.77
C THR A 285 -9.76 -5.14 8.44
N ARG A 286 -9.90 -6.29 9.15
CA ARG A 286 -9.07 -7.49 8.98
C ARG A 286 -7.57 -7.14 8.94
N ILE A 287 -7.11 -6.44 9.97
CA ILE A 287 -5.76 -5.85 10.03
C ILE A 287 -4.63 -6.83 9.68
N TYR A 288 -4.82 -8.13 9.95
CA TYR A 288 -3.85 -9.18 9.61
C TYR A 288 -3.56 -9.26 8.10
N ILE A 289 -4.53 -8.89 7.23
CA ILE A 289 -4.34 -8.81 5.76
C ILE A 289 -3.35 -7.68 5.43
N LYS A 290 -3.51 -6.49 6.03
CA LYS A 290 -2.62 -5.33 5.82
C LYS A 290 -1.20 -5.65 6.27
N GLN A 291 -1.04 -6.28 7.44
CA GLN A 291 0.26 -6.71 7.95
C GLN A 291 0.94 -7.75 7.04
N LYS A 292 0.16 -8.72 6.51
CA LYS A 292 0.68 -9.71 5.55
C LYS A 292 1.07 -9.06 4.23
N ASN A 293 0.25 -8.14 3.72
CA ASN A 293 0.54 -7.41 2.48
C ASN A 293 1.86 -6.63 2.59
N GLU A 294 2.00 -5.78 3.63
CA GLU A 294 3.22 -5.01 3.86
C GLU A 294 4.45 -5.92 3.97
N ARG A 295 4.34 -7.02 4.72
CA ARG A 295 5.43 -7.99 4.85
C ARG A 295 5.85 -8.59 3.51
N CYS A 296 4.89 -8.92 2.63
CA CYS A 296 5.17 -9.44 1.29
C CYS A 296 5.77 -8.38 0.35
N GLU A 297 5.26 -7.13 0.40
CA GLU A 297 5.84 -5.99 -0.33
C GLU A 297 7.30 -5.79 0.07
N VAL A 298 7.58 -5.68 1.37
CA VAL A 298 8.95 -5.53 1.90
C VAL A 298 9.84 -6.71 1.50
N LEU A 299 9.33 -7.95 1.55
CA LEU A 299 10.08 -9.14 1.15
C LEU A 299 10.52 -9.05 -0.31
N LEU A 300 9.62 -8.71 -1.23
CA LEU A 300 9.93 -8.66 -2.65
C LEU A 300 10.77 -7.42 -3.01
N GLU A 301 10.34 -6.22 -2.59
CA GLU A 301 10.93 -4.96 -2.99
C GLU A 301 12.30 -4.69 -2.35
N LYS A 302 12.46 -5.07 -1.07
CA LYS A 302 13.63 -4.66 -0.28
C LYS A 302 14.65 -5.78 -0.08
N TYR A 303 14.26 -7.04 -0.27
CA TYR A 303 15.18 -8.15 -0.08
C TYR A 303 15.33 -9.02 -1.31
N VAL A 304 14.27 -9.59 -1.86
CA VAL A 304 14.36 -10.58 -2.95
C VAL A 304 14.94 -9.95 -4.22
N GLU A 305 14.34 -8.88 -4.75
CA GLU A 305 14.81 -8.24 -5.97
C GLU A 305 16.23 -7.67 -5.81
N PRO A 306 16.56 -6.87 -4.77
CA PRO A 306 17.91 -6.32 -4.62
C PRO A 306 18.99 -7.36 -4.39
N LEU A 307 18.75 -8.39 -3.60
CA LEU A 307 19.70 -9.48 -3.36
C LEU A 307 19.86 -10.38 -4.58
N SER A 308 18.80 -10.54 -5.39
CA SER A 308 18.89 -11.20 -6.69
C SER A 308 19.71 -10.37 -7.69
N VAL A 309 19.62 -9.03 -7.66
CA VAL A 309 20.50 -8.15 -8.45
C VAL A 309 21.96 -8.34 -8.01
N LEU A 310 22.19 -8.32 -6.70
CA LEU A 310 23.53 -8.52 -6.17
C LEU A 310 24.14 -9.84 -6.66
N SER A 311 23.44 -10.97 -6.49
CA SER A 311 23.92 -12.29 -6.94
C SER A 311 24.07 -12.38 -8.47
N TYR A 312 23.18 -11.71 -9.22
CA TYR A 312 23.26 -11.62 -10.69
C TYR A 312 24.54 -10.91 -11.16
N LEU A 313 24.92 -9.83 -10.51
CA LEU A 313 26.16 -9.12 -10.80
C LEU A 313 27.41 -9.95 -10.49
N PHE A 314 27.32 -10.89 -9.54
CA PHE A 314 28.36 -11.88 -9.25
C PHE A 314 28.29 -13.14 -10.17
N GLY A 315 27.38 -13.20 -11.14
CA GLY A 315 27.29 -14.25 -12.15
C GLY A 315 26.20 -15.30 -11.97
N MET A 316 25.33 -15.20 -10.94
CA MET A 316 24.11 -16.00 -10.81
C MET A 316 23.10 -15.60 -11.90
N GLU A 317 22.25 -16.51 -12.35
CA GLU A 317 21.11 -16.15 -13.18
C GLU A 317 20.04 -15.41 -12.35
N TYR A 318 19.48 -14.32 -12.92
CA TYR A 318 18.41 -13.58 -12.26
C TYR A 318 17.07 -14.34 -12.40
N PRO A 319 16.38 -14.71 -11.30
CA PRO A 319 15.23 -15.60 -11.30
C PRO A 319 13.92 -14.89 -11.67
N SER A 320 13.86 -14.22 -12.83
CA SER A 320 12.73 -13.37 -13.24
C SER A 320 11.38 -14.07 -13.17
N TYR A 321 11.32 -15.37 -13.55
CA TYR A 321 10.05 -16.12 -13.57
C TYR A 321 9.44 -16.29 -12.18
N LEU A 322 10.26 -16.70 -11.20
CA LEU A 322 9.80 -16.92 -9.82
C LEU A 322 9.45 -15.59 -9.13
N ILE A 323 10.23 -14.52 -9.37
CA ILE A 323 9.92 -13.18 -8.86
C ILE A 323 8.58 -12.69 -9.39
N TRP A 324 8.34 -12.82 -10.72
CA TRP A 324 7.05 -12.43 -11.30
C TRP A 324 5.90 -13.31 -10.84
N GLN A 325 6.13 -14.60 -10.58
CA GLN A 325 5.09 -15.46 -10.02
C GLN A 325 4.71 -15.02 -8.59
N ALA A 326 5.70 -14.67 -7.75
CA ALA A 326 5.46 -14.11 -6.43
C ALA A 326 4.72 -12.76 -6.49
N TRP A 327 5.12 -11.85 -7.41
CA TRP A 327 4.39 -10.61 -7.66
C TRP A 327 2.94 -10.86 -8.10
N LYS A 328 2.69 -11.83 -8.99
CA LYS A 328 1.32 -12.17 -9.40
C LYS A 328 0.44 -12.57 -8.22
N TYR A 329 0.91 -13.43 -7.34
CA TYR A 329 0.15 -13.83 -6.14
C TYR A 329 -0.10 -12.64 -5.21
N LEU A 330 0.88 -11.75 -5.05
CA LEU A 330 0.72 -10.55 -4.24
C LEU A 330 -0.31 -9.59 -4.86
N LEU A 331 -0.18 -9.28 -6.14
CA LEU A 331 -1.11 -8.39 -6.88
C LEU A 331 -2.55 -8.92 -6.86
N GLN A 332 -2.75 -10.25 -6.97
CA GLN A 332 -4.07 -10.87 -6.85
C GLN A 332 -4.73 -10.62 -5.47
N ASN A 333 -3.94 -10.46 -4.42
CA ASN A 333 -4.44 -10.10 -3.09
C ASN A 333 -4.68 -8.59 -2.92
N GLN A 334 -4.20 -7.77 -3.84
CA GLN A 334 -4.26 -6.31 -3.78
C GLN A 334 -5.47 -5.72 -4.53
N THR A 335 -6.38 -6.56 -5.04
CA THR A 335 -7.69 -6.08 -5.50
C THR A 335 -8.38 -5.29 -4.39
N HIS A 336 -9.12 -4.22 -4.77
CA HIS A 336 -9.67 -3.29 -3.78
C HIS A 336 -10.48 -4.00 -2.68
N ASP A 337 -11.42 -4.90 -3.00
CA ASP A 337 -12.18 -5.65 -1.99
C ASP A 337 -11.31 -6.62 -1.18
N GLY A 338 -10.30 -7.23 -1.80
CA GLY A 338 -9.37 -8.14 -1.12
C GLY A 338 -8.55 -7.44 -0.06
N ILE A 339 -7.71 -6.48 -0.45
CA ILE A 339 -6.82 -5.77 0.48
C ILE A 339 -7.59 -4.90 1.47
N CYS A 340 -8.74 -4.34 1.09
CA CYS A 340 -9.62 -3.61 1.99
C CYS A 340 -10.23 -4.50 3.07
N GLY A 341 -10.29 -5.82 2.85
CA GLY A 341 -10.87 -6.75 3.80
C GLY A 341 -12.39 -6.79 3.75
N THR A 342 -12.99 -6.45 2.61
CA THR A 342 -14.42 -6.25 2.37
C THR A 342 -15.00 -7.37 1.52
N SER A 343 -14.63 -8.60 1.82
CA SER A 343 -15.13 -9.81 1.15
C SER A 343 -15.59 -10.85 2.17
N VAL A 344 -16.26 -11.90 1.69
CA VAL A 344 -16.66 -13.03 2.55
C VAL A 344 -15.44 -13.77 3.11
N ASP A 345 -15.61 -14.48 4.21
CA ASP A 345 -14.52 -15.15 4.94
C ASP A 345 -13.72 -16.12 4.05
N GLU A 346 -14.38 -16.81 3.11
CA GLU A 346 -13.76 -17.72 2.14
C GLU A 346 -12.67 -17.05 1.32
N VAL A 347 -12.93 -15.85 0.81
CA VAL A 347 -11.98 -15.05 0.03
C VAL A 347 -10.73 -14.77 0.85
N HIS A 348 -10.89 -14.33 2.10
CA HIS A 348 -9.75 -13.98 2.95
C HIS A 348 -8.92 -15.19 3.36
N ARG A 349 -9.53 -16.40 3.48
CA ARG A 349 -8.77 -17.64 3.67
C ARG A 349 -7.91 -17.97 2.43
N GLU A 350 -8.46 -17.79 1.21
CA GLU A 350 -7.69 -17.94 -0.04
C GLU A 350 -6.56 -16.92 -0.15
N MET A 351 -6.79 -15.67 0.25
CA MET A 351 -5.75 -14.63 0.30
C MET A 351 -4.59 -15.01 1.22
N LEU A 352 -4.86 -15.59 2.40
CA LEU A 352 -3.80 -16.06 3.30
C LEU A 352 -2.93 -17.13 2.64
N THR A 353 -3.52 -18.01 1.82
CA THR A 353 -2.78 -19.01 1.05
C THR A 353 -1.88 -18.34 0.01
N ARG A 354 -2.40 -17.38 -0.75
CA ARG A 354 -1.59 -16.62 -1.73
C ARG A 354 -0.43 -15.85 -1.06
N TYR A 355 -0.66 -15.22 0.11
CA TYR A 355 0.43 -14.61 0.89
C TYR A 355 1.48 -15.63 1.33
N ALA A 356 1.06 -16.83 1.78
CA ALA A 356 2.00 -17.91 2.13
C ALA A 356 2.87 -18.31 0.92
N TRP A 357 2.30 -18.41 -0.28
CA TRP A 357 3.07 -18.70 -1.50
C TRP A 357 4.09 -17.58 -1.85
N VAL A 358 3.75 -16.31 -1.61
CA VAL A 358 4.72 -15.20 -1.76
C VAL A 358 5.87 -15.34 -0.77
N GLU A 359 5.55 -15.63 0.50
CA GLU A 359 6.56 -15.82 1.56
C GLU A 359 7.47 -17.03 1.24
N GLU A 360 6.89 -18.17 0.82
CA GLU A 360 7.63 -19.39 0.45
C GLU A 360 8.57 -19.16 -0.73
N LEU A 361 8.08 -18.55 -1.82
CA LEU A 361 8.91 -18.23 -2.98
C LEU A 361 10.01 -17.21 -2.63
N GLY A 362 9.67 -16.18 -1.86
CA GLY A 362 10.62 -15.16 -1.45
C GLY A 362 11.74 -15.72 -0.56
N GLU A 363 11.41 -16.51 0.45
CA GLU A 363 12.44 -17.13 1.32
C GLU A 363 13.26 -18.17 0.55
N TYR A 364 12.68 -18.96 -0.36
CA TYR A 364 13.42 -19.85 -1.25
C TYR A 364 14.43 -19.09 -2.10
N LEU A 365 14.03 -17.97 -2.73
CA LEU A 365 14.94 -17.16 -3.55
C LEU A 365 16.08 -16.56 -2.73
N LEU A 366 15.80 -16.14 -1.48
CA LEU A 366 16.84 -15.68 -0.56
C LEU A 366 17.80 -16.80 -0.14
N GLU A 367 17.30 -18.02 0.01
CA GLU A 367 18.13 -19.20 0.28
C GLU A 367 19.04 -19.52 -0.92
N GLU A 368 18.54 -19.43 -2.15
CA GLU A 368 19.34 -19.60 -3.37
C GLU A 368 20.47 -18.54 -3.47
N VAL A 369 20.17 -17.28 -3.14
CA VAL A 369 21.18 -16.22 -3.03
C VAL A 369 22.23 -16.59 -1.96
N ALA A 370 21.80 -17.02 -0.80
CA ALA A 370 22.70 -17.44 0.29
C ALA A 370 23.60 -18.62 -0.14
N ASN A 371 23.02 -19.63 -0.80
CA ASN A 371 23.75 -20.78 -1.33
C ASN A 371 24.76 -20.39 -2.42
N TYR A 372 24.44 -19.38 -3.23
CA TYR A 372 25.37 -18.88 -4.26
C TYR A 372 26.60 -18.20 -3.66
N PHE A 373 26.43 -17.43 -2.58
CA PHE A 373 27.53 -16.79 -1.84
C PHE A 373 28.28 -17.75 -0.93
N ALA A 374 27.66 -18.87 -0.57
CA ALA A 374 28.32 -19.92 0.16
C ALA A 374 29.32 -20.65 -0.75
N GLY A 375 30.44 -21.15 -0.15
CA GLY A 375 31.33 -22.11 -0.78
C GLY A 375 30.74 -23.53 -0.76
N ASN A 376 31.52 -24.53 -0.40
CA ASN A 376 31.05 -25.91 -0.23
C ASN A 376 30.04 -26.01 0.92
N LYS A 377 28.95 -26.75 0.70
CA LYS A 377 27.95 -27.07 1.74
C LYS A 377 28.57 -27.89 2.87
N THR A 378 29.13 -27.26 3.88
CA THR A 378 29.50 -27.93 5.12
C THR A 378 28.41 -27.73 6.15
N SER A 379 28.14 -28.74 6.98
CA SER A 379 27.01 -28.82 7.92
C SER A 379 27.06 -27.83 9.09
N GLN A 380 27.97 -26.84 9.11
CA GLN A 380 28.08 -25.85 10.18
C GLN A 380 27.98 -24.43 9.62
N ASP A 381 26.88 -23.73 9.97
CA ASP A 381 26.67 -22.29 9.70
C ASP A 381 27.79 -21.49 10.39
N LYS A 382 28.85 -21.15 9.64
CA LYS A 382 29.97 -20.37 10.18
C LYS A 382 29.86 -18.89 9.86
N PHE A 383 29.20 -18.52 8.76
CA PHE A 383 29.11 -17.16 8.26
C PHE A 383 27.67 -16.69 8.08
N TYR A 384 27.47 -15.40 8.24
CA TYR A 384 26.18 -14.73 8.04
C TYR A 384 26.40 -13.48 7.21
N LEU A 385 25.63 -13.33 6.14
CA LEU A 385 25.53 -12.09 5.37
C LEU A 385 24.41 -11.23 5.98
N VAL A 386 24.72 -10.01 6.35
CA VAL A 386 23.74 -9.03 6.87
C VAL A 386 23.60 -7.91 5.86
N TYR A 387 22.47 -7.82 5.22
CA TYR A 387 22.15 -6.88 4.15
C TYR A 387 21.38 -5.67 4.68
N ASN A 388 21.80 -4.46 4.27
CA ASN A 388 21.09 -3.21 4.48
C ASN A 388 20.25 -2.85 3.25
N PRO A 389 18.90 -2.80 3.33
CA PRO A 389 18.05 -2.45 2.20
C PRO A 389 17.90 -0.94 1.95
N ASN A 390 18.51 -0.08 2.79
CA ASN A 390 18.44 1.37 2.65
C ASN A 390 19.59 1.89 1.78
N ASN A 391 19.37 2.97 1.04
CA ASN A 391 20.36 3.57 0.14
C ASN A 391 21.37 4.51 0.84
N TRP A 392 21.36 4.54 2.16
CA TRP A 392 22.34 5.24 2.99
C TRP A 392 22.92 4.28 4.04
N LYS A 393 24.08 4.69 4.57
CA LYS A 393 24.73 3.98 5.68
C LYS A 393 23.85 4.05 6.92
N ILE A 394 23.56 2.91 7.52
CA ILE A 394 22.78 2.81 8.76
C ILE A 394 23.62 2.36 9.93
N VAL A 395 23.18 2.73 11.14
CA VAL A 395 23.53 2.06 12.39
C VAL A 395 22.23 1.47 12.91
N ASP A 396 22.12 0.15 12.95
CA ASP A 396 20.86 -0.48 13.36
C ASP A 396 21.10 -1.81 14.06
N ARG A 397 20.03 -2.32 14.69
CA ARG A 397 20.02 -3.63 15.32
C ARG A 397 20.07 -4.73 14.26
N ILE A 398 20.78 -5.79 14.60
CA ILE A 398 20.84 -7.02 13.84
C ILE A 398 20.39 -8.15 14.75
N GLU A 399 19.44 -8.96 14.29
CA GLU A 399 18.88 -10.08 15.05
C GLU A 399 19.13 -11.39 14.32
N LEU A 400 19.74 -12.35 15.00
CA LEU A 400 19.96 -13.70 14.49
C LEU A 400 19.25 -14.73 15.37
N ILE A 401 18.31 -15.46 14.79
CA ILE A 401 17.60 -16.56 15.47
C ILE A 401 18.45 -17.83 15.40
N LYS A 402 18.77 -18.43 16.56
CA LYS A 402 19.55 -19.67 16.65
C LYS A 402 19.15 -20.51 17.85
N LYS A 403 19.12 -21.83 17.68
CA LYS A 403 18.70 -22.76 18.75
C LYS A 403 19.71 -22.88 19.89
N ASP A 404 21.03 -22.93 19.60
CA ASP A 404 22.09 -22.96 20.61
C ASP A 404 22.84 -21.63 20.61
N LEU A 405 22.68 -20.87 21.70
CA LEU A 405 23.22 -19.52 21.89
C LEU A 405 24.38 -19.45 22.88
N ARG A 406 24.77 -20.57 23.48
CA ARG A 406 25.79 -20.54 24.54
C ARG A 406 27.18 -20.30 23.95
N ASP A 407 27.91 -19.46 24.62
CA ASP A 407 29.33 -19.16 24.31
C ASP A 407 29.57 -18.76 22.84
N ILE A 408 28.67 -17.90 22.28
CA ILE A 408 28.80 -17.36 20.92
C ILE A 408 29.35 -15.95 20.96
N THR A 409 30.41 -15.71 20.16
CA THR A 409 30.85 -14.38 19.72
C THR A 409 30.82 -14.32 18.19
N LEU A 410 30.83 -13.10 17.66
CA LEU A 410 30.89 -12.86 16.23
C LEU A 410 32.19 -12.13 15.89
N GLU A 411 32.73 -12.38 14.72
CA GLU A 411 33.79 -11.61 14.11
C GLU A 411 33.26 -10.90 12.88
N ASP A 412 33.41 -9.57 12.80
CA ASP A 412 32.97 -8.77 11.67
C ASP A 412 33.91 -8.85 10.45
N SER A 413 33.58 -8.09 9.38
CA SER A 413 34.37 -8.02 8.14
C SER A 413 35.82 -7.60 8.33
N LYS A 414 36.11 -6.83 9.41
CA LYS A 414 37.45 -6.30 9.74
C LYS A 414 38.19 -7.12 10.79
N GLY A 415 37.61 -8.25 11.23
CA GLY A 415 38.17 -9.10 12.28
C GLY A 415 37.88 -8.65 13.72
N ARG A 416 37.05 -7.61 13.92
CA ARG A 416 36.66 -7.14 15.26
C ARG A 416 35.72 -8.15 15.90
N GLU A 417 36.02 -8.52 17.16
CA GLU A 417 35.14 -9.40 17.96
C GLU A 417 33.91 -8.61 18.48
N ILE A 418 32.73 -9.18 18.25
CA ILE A 418 31.44 -8.67 18.73
C ILE A 418 30.83 -9.69 19.67
N VAL A 419 30.29 -9.19 20.75
CA VAL A 419 29.70 -9.91 21.83
C VAL A 419 28.20 -9.64 21.86
N PRO A 420 27.36 -10.41 21.14
CA PRO A 420 25.93 -10.11 21.05
C PRO A 420 25.21 -10.33 22.39
N ASP A 421 24.17 -9.55 22.64
CA ASP A 421 23.20 -9.85 23.69
C ASP A 421 22.39 -11.09 23.34
N ILE A 422 21.94 -11.80 24.37
CA ILE A 422 21.07 -12.97 24.21
C ILE A 422 19.73 -12.69 24.87
N PHE A 423 18.69 -12.63 24.03
CA PHE A 423 17.31 -12.55 24.48
C PHE A 423 16.52 -13.70 23.86
N GLU A 424 15.96 -14.55 24.72
CA GLU A 424 15.23 -15.76 24.29
C GLU A 424 16.11 -16.64 23.37
N ASN A 425 15.70 -16.81 22.11
CA ASN A 425 16.40 -17.57 21.07
C ASN A 425 17.12 -16.68 20.03
N LYS A 426 17.41 -15.41 20.41
CA LYS A 426 18.04 -14.43 19.51
C LYS A 426 19.37 -13.95 20.05
N LEU A 427 20.34 -13.81 19.13
CA LEU A 427 21.52 -12.99 19.28
C LEU A 427 21.22 -11.60 18.74
N ILE A 428 21.51 -10.56 19.53
CA ILE A 428 21.21 -9.16 19.17
C ILE A 428 22.48 -8.33 19.32
N TRP A 429 22.84 -7.59 18.27
CA TRP A 429 23.91 -6.60 18.32
C TRP A 429 23.55 -5.39 17.46
N VAL A 430 24.27 -4.31 17.61
CA VAL A 430 24.16 -3.09 16.80
C VAL A 430 25.45 -2.89 16.05
N ASP A 431 25.38 -2.67 14.74
CA ASP A 431 26.54 -2.31 13.93
C ASP A 431 26.13 -1.38 12.78
N SER A 432 27.14 -0.76 12.18
CA SER A 432 27.01 0.05 10.98
C SER A 432 27.04 -0.84 9.74
N LEU A 433 26.08 -0.63 8.82
CA LEU A 433 26.00 -1.37 7.56
C LEU A 433 26.08 -0.41 6.35
N PRO A 434 26.77 -0.82 5.25
CA PRO A 434 26.91 0.00 4.06
C PRO A 434 25.58 0.15 3.30
N PRO A 435 25.40 1.22 2.48
CA PRO A 435 24.17 1.47 1.70
C PRO A 435 23.92 0.36 0.66
N LEU A 436 22.66 -0.10 0.53
CA LEU A 436 22.26 -1.17 -0.41
C LEU A 436 23.34 -2.24 -0.52
N GLY A 437 23.87 -2.65 0.65
CA GLY A 437 25.07 -3.44 0.75
C GLY A 437 25.04 -4.39 1.93
N TYR A 438 26.11 -5.08 2.16
CA TYR A 438 26.19 -6.09 3.20
C TYR A 438 27.52 -6.11 3.96
N LYS A 439 27.50 -6.74 5.14
CA LYS A 439 28.66 -7.22 5.88
C LYS A 439 28.56 -8.70 6.16
N ILE A 440 29.69 -9.38 6.17
CA ILE A 440 29.82 -10.79 6.56
C ILE A 440 30.27 -10.87 8.00
N TYR A 441 29.58 -11.69 8.79
CA TYR A 441 29.91 -12.02 10.17
C TYR A 441 30.25 -13.50 10.29
N ARG A 442 31.27 -13.83 11.08
CA ARG A 442 31.67 -15.21 11.36
C ARG A 442 31.34 -15.56 12.80
N ILE A 443 30.67 -16.68 13.03
CA ILE A 443 30.44 -17.22 14.39
C ILE A 443 31.74 -17.83 14.91
N LYS A 444 32.07 -17.50 16.19
CA LYS A 444 33.11 -18.13 17.00
C LYS A 444 32.51 -18.64 18.30
N LYS A 445 33.05 -19.76 18.83
CA LYS A 445 32.73 -20.25 20.18
C LYS A 445 33.78 -19.78 21.15
N LYS A 446 33.35 -19.09 22.22
CA LYS A 446 34.25 -18.57 23.28
C LYS A 446 33.50 -18.50 24.60
N LYS A 447 34.00 -19.18 25.63
CA LYS A 447 33.41 -19.21 26.97
C LYS A 447 33.31 -17.80 27.58
N ARG A 448 32.19 -17.44 28.22
CA ARG A 448 31.90 -16.10 28.69
C ARG A 448 31.32 -16.03 30.07
N GLU A 449 31.64 -14.94 30.78
CA GLU A 449 30.91 -14.49 31.95
C GLU A 449 29.80 -13.52 31.51
N ARG A 450 28.57 -13.75 32.00
CA ARG A 450 27.41 -12.89 31.74
C ARG A 450 27.30 -11.85 32.84
N ILE A 451 27.34 -10.57 32.50
CA ILE A 451 27.02 -9.49 33.43
C ILE A 451 25.53 -9.14 33.26
N MET A 452 24.68 -9.59 34.21
CA MET A 452 23.33 -9.10 34.31
C MET A 452 23.27 -7.94 35.34
N ARG A 453 22.82 -6.77 34.89
CA ARG A 453 22.55 -5.64 35.79
C ARG A 453 21.17 -5.76 36.43
N ARG A 454 20.97 -5.12 37.58
CA ARG A 454 19.78 -5.21 38.43
C ARG A 454 18.58 -4.44 37.86
N ASN A 455 17.41 -4.83 38.31
CA ASN A 455 16.05 -4.41 37.91
C ASN A 455 15.78 -2.92 38.27
N ASN A 456 15.73 -2.05 37.28
CA ASN A 456 15.28 -0.67 37.40
C ASN A 456 13.93 -0.52 36.66
N ARG A 457 13.09 0.48 37.02
CA ARG A 457 11.85 0.81 36.30
C ARG A 457 12.09 1.65 35.02
N TRP A 458 13.32 1.74 34.56
CA TRP A 458 13.73 2.53 33.40
C TRP A 458 14.86 1.86 32.62
N ILE A 459 14.93 2.22 31.35
CA ILE A 459 16.03 1.91 30.44
C ILE A 459 16.49 3.19 29.76
N GLU A 460 17.78 3.28 29.43
CA GLU A 460 18.33 4.46 28.74
C GLU A 460 19.46 4.10 27.77
N ASN A 461 19.66 4.97 26.80
CA ASN A 461 20.84 5.03 25.95
C ASN A 461 21.37 6.47 25.86
N GLU A 462 22.20 6.76 24.87
CA GLU A 462 22.82 8.07 24.69
C GLU A 462 21.78 9.19 24.39
N PHE A 463 20.64 8.84 23.82
CA PHE A 463 19.64 9.76 23.32
C PHE A 463 18.37 9.84 24.16
N LEU A 464 17.92 8.71 24.67
CA LEU A 464 16.59 8.58 25.30
C LEU A 464 16.71 7.91 26.68
N LYS A 465 15.82 8.34 27.58
CA LYS A 465 15.51 7.62 28.82
C LYS A 465 14.03 7.29 28.86
N VAL A 466 13.71 6.02 29.09
CA VAL A 466 12.35 5.48 29.06
C VAL A 466 12.00 4.94 30.43
N MET A 467 10.97 5.50 31.04
CA MET A 467 10.44 5.08 32.36
C MET A 467 9.09 4.42 32.16
N VAL A 468 8.84 3.30 32.88
CA VAL A 468 7.54 2.62 32.82
C VAL A 468 6.68 3.02 34.02
N ASN A 469 5.45 3.39 33.73
CA ASN A 469 4.43 3.74 34.72
C ASN A 469 3.72 2.50 35.29
N GLU A 470 2.98 2.65 36.40
CA GLU A 470 2.28 1.53 37.04
C GLU A 470 1.20 0.89 36.16
N ASN A 471 0.65 1.64 35.22
CA ASN A 471 -0.35 1.17 34.26
C ASN A 471 0.24 0.59 32.97
N GLY A 472 1.57 0.52 32.87
CA GLY A 472 2.28 -0.01 31.70
C GLY A 472 2.50 0.99 30.58
N SER A 473 2.00 2.22 30.68
CA SER A 473 2.42 3.33 29.80
C SER A 473 3.87 3.70 30.07
N ILE A 474 4.48 4.49 29.19
CA ILE A 474 5.84 4.95 29.36
C ILE A 474 5.94 6.47 29.28
N ASP A 475 6.96 7.00 29.98
CA ASP A 475 7.43 8.35 29.77
C ASP A 475 8.78 8.29 29.05
N ILE A 476 8.97 9.15 28.04
CA ILE A 476 10.22 9.23 27.27
C ILE A 476 10.82 10.61 27.41
N GLU A 477 12.00 10.68 28.00
CA GLU A 477 12.86 11.88 28.02
C GLU A 477 13.77 11.84 26.78
N ASP A 478 13.66 12.82 25.89
CA ASP A 478 14.66 13.05 24.82
C ASP A 478 15.77 13.96 25.37
N LYS A 479 16.92 13.34 25.63
CA LYS A 479 18.11 14.02 26.22
C LYS A 479 18.68 15.11 25.30
N ARG A 480 18.35 15.09 23.99
CA ARG A 480 18.82 16.08 23.02
C ARG A 480 18.07 17.41 23.13
N SER A 481 16.77 17.34 23.43
CA SER A 481 15.89 18.49 23.62
C SER A 481 15.59 18.83 25.07
N GLY A 482 15.81 17.87 25.98
CA GLY A 482 15.41 17.97 27.40
C GLY A 482 13.89 17.82 27.61
N ILE A 483 13.14 17.45 26.58
CA ILE A 483 11.67 17.29 26.66
C ILE A 483 11.31 15.89 27.14
N THR A 484 10.30 15.83 28.02
CA THR A 484 9.71 14.56 28.46
C THR A 484 8.29 14.43 27.93
N TYR A 485 8.04 13.36 27.19
CA TYR A 485 6.71 12.96 26.72
C TYR A 485 6.13 11.97 27.72
N ASN A 486 4.96 12.28 28.29
CA ASN A 486 4.40 11.53 29.41
C ASN A 486 3.21 10.66 29.00
N ASN A 487 3.05 9.52 29.69
CA ASN A 487 1.92 8.61 29.52
C ASN A 487 1.70 8.11 28.08
N LEU A 488 2.75 7.88 27.34
CA LEU A 488 2.67 7.32 26.01
C LEU A 488 2.23 5.86 26.03
N ASN A 489 1.58 5.42 24.95
CA ASN A 489 1.15 4.04 24.76
C ASN A 489 -0.03 3.61 25.64
N ILE A 490 -1.08 4.43 25.69
CA ILE A 490 -2.34 4.12 26.37
C ILE A 490 -3.27 3.36 25.42
N LEU A 491 -3.68 2.16 25.79
CA LEU A 491 -4.70 1.43 25.02
C LEU A 491 -6.09 2.05 25.25
N VAL A 492 -6.83 2.19 24.14
CA VAL A 492 -8.18 2.74 24.10
C VAL A 492 -9.07 1.79 23.31
N ASP A 493 -10.06 1.20 23.97
CA ASP A 493 -11.02 0.27 23.39
C ASP A 493 -12.43 0.85 23.42
N GLU A 494 -13.12 0.79 22.31
CA GLU A 494 -14.48 1.31 22.13
C GLU A 494 -15.36 0.37 21.30
N GLY A 495 -16.68 0.56 21.33
CA GLY A 495 -17.62 -0.26 20.56
C GLY A 495 -17.57 0.06 19.08
N ASP A 496 -17.79 -0.97 18.23
CA ASP A 496 -17.96 -0.83 16.79
C ASP A 496 -19.27 -1.49 16.33
N ALA A 497 -20.25 -0.67 15.99
CA ALA A 497 -21.53 -1.08 15.44
C ALA A 497 -21.55 -1.10 13.91
N GLY A 498 -20.42 -0.83 13.28
CA GLY A 498 -20.22 -0.77 11.85
C GLY A 498 -20.17 -2.13 11.14
N ASP A 499 -19.55 -2.12 9.98
CA ASP A 499 -19.32 -3.26 9.12
C ASP A 499 -17.87 -3.25 8.59
N GLU A 500 -17.52 -4.11 7.64
CA GLU A 500 -16.16 -4.17 7.09
C GLU A 500 -15.75 -2.85 6.41
N TYR A 501 -16.70 -2.08 5.87
CA TYR A 501 -16.43 -0.83 5.17
C TYR A 501 -16.26 0.37 6.10
N ASN A 502 -17.07 0.48 7.16
CA ASN A 502 -17.05 1.66 8.02
C ASN A 502 -17.08 1.33 9.51
N TYR A 503 -16.25 2.04 10.26
CA TYR A 503 -16.43 2.17 11.69
C TYR A 503 -17.72 2.95 11.99
N SER A 504 -18.49 2.51 13.00
CA SER A 504 -19.67 3.22 13.49
C SER A 504 -19.80 3.05 14.99
N PRO A 505 -19.68 4.12 15.78
CA PRO A 505 -19.85 4.01 17.24
C PRO A 505 -21.29 3.65 17.59
N PRO A 506 -21.54 2.84 18.63
CA PRO A 506 -22.87 2.67 19.17
C PRO A 506 -23.34 3.96 19.87
N GLU A 507 -24.65 4.19 19.99
CA GLU A 507 -25.22 5.38 20.64
C GLU A 507 -24.66 5.61 22.05
N LYS A 508 -24.50 4.54 22.85
CA LYS A 508 -23.84 4.57 24.15
C LYS A 508 -22.49 3.86 24.06
N ASN A 509 -21.50 4.60 23.61
CA ASN A 509 -20.15 4.07 23.41
C ASN A 509 -19.33 4.10 24.69
N LEU A 510 -19.36 2.99 25.44
CA LEU A 510 -18.49 2.82 26.62
C LEU A 510 -17.04 2.66 26.14
N GLN A 511 -16.21 3.65 26.43
CA GLN A 511 -14.76 3.56 26.23
C GLN A 511 -14.08 2.90 27.43
N VAL A 512 -13.15 1.98 27.17
CA VAL A 512 -12.28 1.32 28.17
C VAL A 512 -10.83 1.67 27.85
N THR A 513 -10.09 2.16 28.85
CA THR A 513 -8.68 2.52 28.65
C THR A 513 -7.76 1.79 29.62
N SER A 514 -6.48 1.65 29.24
CA SER A 514 -5.44 1.10 30.12
C SER A 514 -4.96 2.09 31.22
N LYS A 515 -5.47 3.33 31.26
CA LYS A 515 -5.06 4.35 32.25
C LYS A 515 -5.16 3.89 33.72
N LYS A 516 -6.12 3.00 34.02
CA LYS A 516 -6.41 2.53 35.37
C LYS A 516 -6.03 1.06 35.63
N VAL A 517 -5.36 0.40 34.72
CA VAL A 517 -4.86 -0.96 34.93
C VAL A 517 -3.63 -0.93 35.84
N ARG A 518 -3.37 -2.04 36.52
CA ARG A 518 -2.13 -2.26 37.24
C ARG A 518 -1.31 -3.31 36.50
N ALA A 519 -0.21 -2.88 35.90
CA ALA A 519 0.65 -3.75 35.10
C ALA A 519 1.74 -4.40 35.95
N ARG A 520 2.12 -5.63 35.58
CA ARG A 520 3.36 -6.25 36.03
C ARG A 520 4.45 -5.86 35.06
N THR A 521 5.58 -5.37 35.58
CA THR A 521 6.68 -4.92 34.74
C THR A 521 8.01 -5.49 35.24
N PHE A 522 8.93 -5.76 34.33
CA PHE A 522 10.33 -6.02 34.63
C PHE A 522 11.24 -5.54 33.51
N THR A 523 12.51 -5.32 33.80
CA THR A 523 13.52 -4.88 32.84
C THR A 523 14.61 -5.89 32.67
N LYS A 524 15.17 -5.96 31.46
CA LYS A 524 16.41 -6.69 31.17
C LYS A 524 17.36 -5.74 30.45
N HIS A 525 18.63 -5.74 30.85
CA HIS A 525 19.67 -4.89 30.30
C HIS A 525 20.75 -5.75 29.63
N GLY A 526 21.12 -5.40 28.41
CA GLY A 526 22.25 -5.94 27.66
C GLY A 526 23.28 -4.87 27.32
N GLU A 527 24.27 -5.22 26.55
CA GLU A 527 25.31 -4.31 26.01
C GLU A 527 24.73 -3.45 24.88
N TYR A 528 23.93 -4.07 23.99
CA TYR A 528 23.35 -3.44 22.81
C TYR A 528 21.88 -3.11 22.94
N VAL A 529 21.13 -3.82 23.80
CA VAL A 529 19.71 -3.61 23.97
C VAL A 529 19.28 -3.70 25.42
N SER A 530 18.46 -2.74 25.84
CA SER A 530 17.72 -2.80 27.08
C SER A 530 16.22 -2.90 26.79
N LYS A 531 15.49 -3.75 27.57
CA LYS A 531 14.07 -4.00 27.33
C LYS A 531 13.24 -3.84 28.61
N ILE A 532 12.02 -3.30 28.45
CA ILE A 532 10.95 -3.30 29.45
C ILE A 532 9.86 -4.25 28.97
N PHE A 533 9.45 -5.17 29.83
CA PHE A 533 8.33 -6.07 29.60
C PHE A 533 7.16 -5.68 30.50
N VAL A 534 5.96 -5.61 29.93
CA VAL A 534 4.73 -5.16 30.58
C VAL A 534 3.63 -6.17 30.31
N PHE A 535 2.89 -6.57 31.37
CA PHE A 535 1.80 -7.54 31.30
C PHE A 535 0.61 -7.04 32.10
N PHE A 536 -0.57 -7.04 31.46
CA PHE A 536 -1.83 -6.74 32.13
C PHE A 536 -3.02 -7.33 31.36
N ASP A 537 -4.20 -7.33 31.97
CA ASP A 537 -5.45 -7.68 31.33
C ASP A 537 -6.30 -6.43 31.10
N LEU A 538 -6.83 -6.25 29.89
CA LEU A 538 -7.96 -5.36 29.65
C LEU A 538 -9.26 -6.11 29.92
N LEU A 539 -10.15 -5.52 30.72
CA LEU A 539 -11.47 -6.06 31.00
C LEU A 539 -12.50 -5.43 30.06
N LEU A 540 -12.72 -6.08 28.90
CA LEU A 540 -13.50 -5.54 27.79
C LEU A 540 -14.93 -6.13 27.76
N PRO A 541 -15.96 -5.35 27.35
CA PRO A 541 -17.29 -5.86 27.07
C PRO A 541 -17.28 -6.97 26.01
N LEU A 542 -18.02 -8.07 26.25
CA LEU A 542 -18.01 -9.26 25.40
C LEU A 542 -18.36 -8.98 23.92
N LYS A 543 -19.35 -8.10 23.70
CA LYS A 543 -19.85 -7.69 22.37
C LYS A 543 -20.83 -6.53 22.50
N LEU A 544 -21.40 -6.06 21.40
CA LEU A 544 -22.60 -5.21 21.44
C LEU A 544 -23.83 -6.02 21.90
N ARG A 545 -24.81 -5.34 22.50
CA ARG A 545 -26.14 -5.90 22.73
C ARG A 545 -26.88 -6.14 21.39
N LYS A 546 -27.96 -6.93 21.43
CA LYS A 546 -28.75 -7.26 20.22
C LYS A 546 -29.23 -6.01 19.44
N ASN A 547 -29.59 -4.94 20.16
CA ASN A 547 -30.00 -3.65 19.55
C ASN A 547 -28.82 -2.87 18.93
N ARG A 548 -27.57 -3.29 19.15
CA ARG A 548 -26.31 -2.67 18.71
C ARG A 548 -26.10 -1.20 19.15
N LYS A 549 -26.93 -0.70 20.07
CA LYS A 549 -26.85 0.69 20.56
C LYS A 549 -25.91 0.88 21.74
N GLU A 550 -25.52 -0.21 22.41
CA GLU A 550 -24.64 -0.17 23.56
C GLU A 550 -23.85 -1.48 23.71
N ARG A 551 -22.75 -1.42 24.43
CA ARG A 551 -21.89 -2.58 24.73
C ARG A 551 -22.49 -3.45 25.86
N SER A 552 -22.17 -4.74 25.83
CA SER A 552 -22.59 -5.73 26.83
C SER A 552 -22.06 -5.37 28.23
N LYS A 553 -22.85 -5.62 29.27
CA LYS A 553 -22.39 -5.52 30.68
C LYS A 553 -21.42 -6.65 31.03
N ARG A 554 -21.56 -7.83 30.41
CA ARG A 554 -20.62 -8.95 30.57
C ARG A 554 -19.29 -8.60 29.94
N LYS A 555 -18.21 -8.79 30.69
CA LYS A 555 -16.85 -8.47 30.27
C LYS A 555 -15.98 -9.73 30.30
N LEU A 556 -14.95 -9.76 29.42
CA LEU A 556 -13.91 -10.78 29.41
C LEU A 556 -12.53 -10.13 29.62
N ARG A 557 -11.62 -10.91 30.20
CA ARG A 557 -10.20 -10.53 30.29
C ARG A 557 -9.53 -10.78 28.95
N CYS A 558 -8.92 -9.75 28.39
CA CYS A 558 -8.11 -9.80 27.17
C CYS A 558 -6.65 -9.50 27.57
N PRO A 559 -5.78 -10.51 27.59
CA PRO A 559 -4.37 -10.34 27.93
C PRO A 559 -3.65 -9.40 26.96
N VAL A 560 -2.77 -8.58 27.51
CA VAL A 560 -1.87 -7.66 26.80
C VAL A 560 -0.45 -7.88 27.28
N GLU A 561 0.47 -8.03 26.32
CA GLU A 561 1.90 -8.07 26.55
C GLU A 561 2.55 -6.99 25.72
N ILE A 562 3.43 -6.18 26.31
CA ILE A 562 4.16 -5.12 25.62
C ILE A 562 5.65 -5.28 25.90
N GLU A 563 6.45 -5.24 24.85
CA GLU A 563 7.90 -5.16 24.90
C GLU A 563 8.32 -3.80 24.35
N TYR A 564 8.96 -2.98 25.18
CA TYR A 564 9.67 -1.77 24.78
C TYR A 564 11.15 -2.10 24.66
N SER A 565 11.75 -1.84 23.52
CA SER A 565 13.16 -2.11 23.25
C SER A 565 13.90 -0.82 22.92
N LEU A 566 15.00 -0.56 23.61
CA LEU A 566 15.88 0.58 23.39
C LEU A 566 17.28 0.08 23.08
N TYR A 567 17.80 0.45 21.90
CA TYR A 567 19.09 -0.01 21.41
C TYR A 567 20.15 1.06 21.56
N ARG A 568 21.39 0.64 21.82
CA ARG A 568 22.56 1.52 21.91
C ARG A 568 22.76 2.26 20.59
N GLY A 569 22.95 3.58 20.64
CA GLY A 569 23.22 4.43 19.47
C GLY A 569 22.01 4.66 18.56
N ILE A 570 20.77 4.26 18.95
CA ILE A 570 19.57 4.39 18.14
C ILE A 570 18.54 5.26 18.86
N PRO A 571 18.16 6.44 18.28
CA PRO A 571 17.29 7.42 18.94
C PRO A 571 15.79 7.10 18.74
N ARG A 572 15.35 5.85 18.98
CA ARG A 572 13.95 5.43 18.91
C ARG A 572 13.64 4.33 19.91
N VAL A 573 12.38 4.21 20.30
CA VAL A 573 11.87 3.12 21.14
C VAL A 573 11.03 2.20 20.28
N ASP A 574 11.48 0.98 20.06
CA ASP A 574 10.73 -0.01 19.30
C ASP A 574 9.77 -0.75 20.23
N VAL A 575 8.51 -0.88 19.79
CA VAL A 575 7.42 -1.49 20.56
C VAL A 575 6.90 -2.72 19.84
N THR A 576 6.78 -3.82 20.57
CA THR A 576 6.00 -4.98 20.16
C THR A 576 4.86 -5.15 21.16
N LEU A 577 3.62 -5.09 20.67
CA LEU A 577 2.41 -5.29 21.45
C LEU A 577 1.71 -6.56 21.01
N THR A 578 1.47 -7.47 21.94
CA THR A 578 0.66 -8.69 21.72
C THR A 578 -0.65 -8.54 22.46
N PHE A 579 -1.76 -8.69 21.74
CA PHE A 579 -3.11 -8.62 22.27
C PHE A 579 -3.87 -9.89 21.97
N PHE A 580 -4.47 -10.50 22.98
CA PHE A 580 -5.33 -11.67 22.81
C PHE A 580 -6.80 -11.25 22.78
N ASN A 581 -7.35 -11.12 21.57
CA ASN A 581 -8.74 -10.70 21.36
C ASN A 581 -9.72 -11.85 21.69
N ARG A 582 -10.58 -11.62 22.69
CA ARG A 582 -11.65 -12.54 23.13
C ARG A 582 -13.05 -11.96 22.98
N VAL A 583 -13.14 -10.73 22.47
CA VAL A 583 -14.39 -9.96 22.39
C VAL A 583 -14.72 -9.59 20.96
N LYS A 584 -15.95 -9.15 20.71
CA LYS A 584 -16.49 -8.84 19.39
C LYS A 584 -17.01 -7.41 19.34
N ASP A 585 -17.21 -6.90 18.14
CA ASP A 585 -17.85 -5.61 17.87
C ASP A 585 -17.14 -4.45 18.61
N HIS A 586 -15.82 -4.31 18.40
CA HIS A 586 -15.02 -3.27 19.04
C HIS A 586 -13.87 -2.80 18.17
N ARG A 587 -13.32 -1.63 18.51
CA ARG A 587 -12.11 -1.06 17.93
C ARG A 587 -11.09 -0.83 19.04
N LEU A 588 -9.85 -1.33 18.85
CA LEU A 588 -8.73 -1.12 19.75
C LEU A 588 -7.71 -0.18 19.11
N ARG A 589 -7.35 0.90 19.82
CA ARG A 589 -6.36 1.90 19.43
C ARG A 589 -5.31 2.10 20.51
N VAL A 590 -4.17 2.67 20.12
CA VAL A 590 -3.14 3.15 21.06
C VAL A 590 -3.08 4.67 20.96
N LEU A 591 -3.09 5.35 22.10
CA LEU A 591 -2.97 6.80 22.25
C LEU A 591 -1.55 7.19 22.66
N PHE A 592 -1.02 8.19 22.00
CA PHE A 592 0.24 8.87 22.29
C PHE A 592 -0.03 10.36 22.49
N PRO A 593 -0.21 10.82 23.74
CA PRO A 593 -0.41 12.24 24.04
C PRO A 593 0.92 12.99 24.01
N THR A 594 1.30 13.45 22.83
CA THR A 594 2.61 14.12 22.63
C THR A 594 2.63 15.53 23.19
N GLY A 595 1.47 16.20 23.25
CA GLY A 595 1.35 17.59 23.66
C GLY A 595 1.92 18.60 22.65
N ILE A 596 2.36 18.15 21.48
CA ILE A 596 2.86 18.99 20.39
C ILE A 596 1.68 19.57 19.63
N LYS A 597 1.39 20.86 19.86
CA LYS A 597 0.33 21.54 19.12
C LYS A 597 0.74 21.77 17.66
N SER A 598 -0.08 21.35 16.75
CA SER A 598 0.13 21.51 15.32
C SER A 598 -1.19 21.56 14.57
N ASP A 599 -1.25 22.39 13.51
CA ASP A 599 -2.41 22.43 12.61
C ASP A 599 -2.34 21.34 11.52
N LYS A 600 -1.19 20.64 11.43
CA LYS A 600 -0.90 19.71 10.35
C LYS A 600 -0.17 18.47 10.87
N ALA A 601 -0.44 17.34 10.23
CA ALA A 601 0.37 16.13 10.33
C ALA A 601 1.14 15.90 9.03
N MET A 602 2.41 15.53 9.16
CA MET A 602 3.22 15.06 8.04
C MET A 602 3.18 13.53 8.02
N VAL A 603 2.93 12.93 6.86
CA VAL A 603 2.64 11.50 6.76
C VAL A 603 3.38 10.88 5.59
N ALA A 604 3.96 9.69 5.80
CA ALA A 604 4.52 8.93 4.68
C ALA A 604 3.42 8.52 3.70
N GLY A 605 3.53 8.99 2.45
CA GLY A 605 2.72 8.62 1.30
C GLY A 605 3.44 7.64 0.37
N HIS A 606 2.93 7.55 -0.85
CA HIS A 606 3.51 6.76 -1.94
C HIS A 606 4.59 7.59 -2.63
N PHE A 607 5.82 7.35 -2.64
CA PHE A 607 6.89 8.15 -3.24
C PHE A 607 7.00 9.60 -2.72
N GLY A 608 6.44 9.89 -1.53
CA GLY A 608 6.46 11.26 -1.02
C GLY A 608 6.01 11.38 0.43
N VAL A 609 5.83 12.62 0.84
CA VAL A 609 5.29 12.99 2.15
C VAL A 609 4.05 13.85 1.93
N VAL A 610 2.93 13.41 2.51
CA VAL A 610 1.64 14.06 2.43
C VAL A 610 1.47 14.96 3.65
N GLU A 611 1.10 16.21 3.42
CA GLU A 611 0.68 17.14 4.46
C GLU A 611 -0.84 17.05 4.61
N ARG A 612 -1.34 16.84 5.83
CA ARG A 612 -2.78 16.82 6.10
C ARG A 612 -3.15 17.75 7.23
N GLU A 613 -4.12 18.61 6.98
CA GLU A 613 -4.69 19.48 8.01
C GLU A 613 -5.39 18.65 9.08
N LEU A 614 -5.24 19.08 10.34
CA LEU A 614 -5.86 18.43 11.52
C LEU A 614 -7.21 19.06 11.89
N LYS A 615 -7.68 19.98 11.06
CA LYS A 615 -8.97 20.63 11.22
C LYS A 615 -10.11 19.64 11.00
N GLU A 616 -11.11 19.68 11.87
CA GLU A 616 -12.34 18.92 11.65
C GLU A 616 -13.06 19.39 10.38
N GLU A 617 -13.39 18.45 9.53
CA GLU A 617 -14.16 18.72 8.32
C GLU A 617 -15.61 18.97 8.68
N LYS A 618 -16.16 20.13 8.28
CA LYS A 618 -17.57 20.46 8.50
C LYS A 618 -18.44 19.66 7.55
N TRP A 619 -19.43 18.99 8.08
CA TRP A 619 -20.40 18.18 7.34
C TRP A 619 -21.83 18.51 7.78
N ASP A 620 -22.81 18.14 6.98
CA ASP A 620 -24.22 18.28 7.22
C ASP A 620 -25.01 17.01 6.81
N ASP A 621 -26.32 17.02 7.02
CA ASP A 621 -27.19 15.87 6.72
C ASP A 621 -27.29 15.51 5.22
N SER A 622 -26.72 16.28 4.31
CA SER A 622 -26.67 15.92 2.89
C SER A 622 -25.56 14.90 2.57
N TRP A 623 -24.60 14.72 3.46
CA TRP A 623 -23.49 13.82 3.24
C TRP A 623 -23.93 12.34 3.33
N ILE A 624 -23.42 11.53 2.41
CA ILE A 624 -23.67 10.07 2.38
C ILE A 624 -22.84 9.34 3.41
N GLU A 625 -21.58 9.73 3.56
CA GLU A 625 -20.67 9.25 4.60
C GLU A 625 -20.15 10.43 5.42
N ILE A 626 -20.17 10.30 6.75
CA ILE A 626 -19.60 11.32 7.64
C ILE A 626 -18.08 11.25 7.56
N PRO A 627 -17.37 12.37 7.29
CA PRO A 627 -15.92 12.41 7.30
C PRO A 627 -15.35 11.87 8.61
N GLN A 628 -14.47 10.88 8.52
CA GLN A 628 -13.85 10.30 9.71
C GLN A 628 -12.55 11.01 10.03
N PRO A 629 -12.21 11.23 11.33
CA PRO A 629 -10.95 11.81 11.73
C PRO A 629 -9.76 10.89 11.41
N THR A 630 -10.00 9.59 11.25
CA THR A 630 -8.99 8.62 10.85
C THR A 630 -8.57 8.81 9.39
N LYS A 631 -7.26 8.73 9.14
CA LYS A 631 -6.63 8.95 7.84
C LYS A 631 -5.64 7.82 7.52
N PRO A 632 -5.32 7.56 6.23
CA PRO A 632 -4.33 6.56 5.85
C PRO A 632 -2.90 7.04 6.11
N GLN A 633 -2.01 6.09 6.39
CA GLN A 633 -0.55 6.27 6.39
C GLN A 633 0.13 5.04 5.80
N LYS A 634 1.36 5.20 5.35
CA LYS A 634 2.24 4.07 5.00
C LYS A 634 3.17 3.75 6.17
N GLU A 635 4.34 4.31 6.19
CA GLU A 635 5.41 3.96 7.13
C GLU A 635 5.32 4.71 8.47
N TRP A 636 4.85 5.96 8.46
CA TRP A 636 4.87 6.82 9.64
C TRP A 636 3.93 8.02 9.54
N VAL A 637 3.58 8.57 10.72
CA VAL A 637 2.95 9.89 10.90
C VAL A 637 3.79 10.72 11.88
N ASP A 638 3.89 12.01 11.63
CA ASP A 638 4.67 12.97 12.40
C ASP A 638 3.87 14.21 12.82
N LEU A 639 4.03 14.61 14.06
CA LEU A 639 3.59 15.91 14.56
C LEU A 639 4.81 16.72 14.97
N SER A 640 4.90 17.98 14.53
CA SER A 640 5.99 18.88 14.87
C SER A 640 5.49 20.33 14.94
N ASP A 641 6.08 21.12 15.85
CA ASP A 641 5.91 22.57 15.93
C ASP A 641 7.08 23.35 15.28
N GLY A 642 7.98 22.63 14.59
CA GLY A 642 9.19 23.16 13.97
C GLY A 642 10.41 23.24 14.89
N LYS A 643 10.25 23.07 16.21
CA LYS A 643 11.34 23.01 17.19
C LYS A 643 11.55 21.59 17.71
N ILE A 644 10.45 20.91 18.03
CA ILE A 644 10.40 19.54 18.46
C ILE A 644 9.36 18.80 17.67
N GLY A 645 9.51 17.48 17.56
CA GLY A 645 8.55 16.61 16.89
C GLY A 645 8.49 15.22 17.51
N PHE A 646 7.43 14.51 17.15
CA PHE A 646 7.21 13.14 17.57
C PHE A 646 6.67 12.35 16.38
N MET A 647 7.49 11.42 15.90
CA MET A 647 7.12 10.55 14.79
C MET A 647 6.74 9.15 15.31
N LEU A 648 5.64 8.63 14.80
CA LEU A 648 5.18 7.28 15.06
C LEU A 648 5.35 6.45 13.78
N ALA A 649 6.32 5.53 13.77
CA ALA A 649 6.50 4.57 12.68
C ALA A 649 5.75 3.26 12.96
N ASN A 650 5.29 2.56 11.91
CA ASN A 650 4.51 1.35 12.04
C ASN A 650 4.86 0.29 10.99
N LYS A 651 4.40 -0.96 11.21
CA LYS A 651 4.47 -2.05 10.24
C LYS A 651 3.07 -2.61 9.97
N GLY A 652 2.50 -2.24 8.81
CA GLY A 652 1.20 -2.71 8.36
C GLY A 652 0.01 -2.25 9.20
N LEU A 653 0.10 -1.03 9.77
CA LEU A 653 -0.97 -0.38 10.54
C LEU A 653 -1.35 0.95 9.84
N PRO A 654 -2.13 0.88 8.77
CA PRO A 654 -2.31 2.03 7.87
C PRO A 654 -3.31 3.08 8.36
N GLU A 655 -3.97 2.89 9.51
CA GLU A 655 -4.95 3.85 10.04
C GLU A 655 -4.41 4.60 11.25
N TYR A 656 -4.40 5.93 11.18
CA TYR A 656 -4.10 6.82 12.29
C TYR A 656 -5.14 7.92 12.43
N GLU A 657 -5.18 8.57 13.59
CA GLU A 657 -5.85 9.83 13.85
C GLU A 657 -4.87 10.74 14.60
N ALA A 658 -4.83 12.02 14.24
CA ALA A 658 -4.06 13.01 14.98
C ALA A 658 -4.93 14.24 15.27
N THR A 659 -4.69 14.89 16.41
CA THR A 659 -5.46 16.07 16.83
C THR A 659 -4.59 17.33 16.93
N PRO A 660 -5.16 18.53 16.81
CA PRO A 660 -4.41 19.78 16.97
C PRO A 660 -3.75 19.95 18.34
N GLU A 661 -4.28 19.28 19.38
CA GLU A 661 -3.76 19.29 20.74
C GLU A 661 -2.50 18.42 20.90
N GLY A 662 -2.18 17.59 19.88
CA GLY A 662 -0.99 16.76 19.86
C GLY A 662 -1.21 15.30 20.27
N ASP A 663 -2.43 14.81 20.25
CA ASP A 663 -2.73 13.39 20.43
C ASP A 663 -2.56 12.65 19.10
N ILE A 664 -1.85 11.51 19.11
CA ILE A 664 -1.81 10.57 17.98
C ILE A 664 -2.47 9.27 18.43
N TYR A 665 -3.44 8.80 17.66
CA TYR A 665 -4.04 7.47 17.81
C TYR A 665 -3.61 6.57 16.68
N LEU A 666 -3.12 5.38 16.98
CA LEU A 666 -2.84 4.31 16.02
C LEU A 666 -3.89 3.22 16.17
N THR A 667 -4.63 2.91 15.11
CA THR A 667 -5.60 1.82 15.16
C THR A 667 -4.89 0.48 15.02
N LEU A 668 -5.08 -0.39 16.02
CA LEU A 668 -4.50 -1.73 16.04
C LEU A 668 -5.44 -2.78 15.47
N LEU A 669 -6.75 -2.66 15.77
CA LEU A 669 -7.73 -3.70 15.47
C LEU A 669 -9.12 -3.11 15.35
N ARG A 670 -9.87 -3.54 14.32
CA ARG A 670 -11.33 -3.48 14.27
C ARG A 670 -11.90 -4.89 14.25
N SER A 671 -12.94 -5.11 15.04
CA SER A 671 -13.67 -6.38 15.14
C SER A 671 -15.12 -6.14 14.76
N VAL A 672 -15.51 -6.59 13.58
CA VAL A 672 -16.88 -6.49 13.05
C VAL A 672 -17.32 -7.85 12.50
N GLY A 673 -18.60 -8.07 12.28
CA GLY A 673 -19.11 -9.38 11.89
C GLY A 673 -20.03 -9.37 10.68
N TRP A 674 -19.96 -8.33 9.86
CA TRP A 674 -20.79 -8.13 8.69
C TRP A 674 -20.01 -7.52 7.54
N LEU A 675 -20.20 -8.05 6.36
CA LEU A 675 -19.65 -7.49 5.13
C LEU A 675 -20.16 -6.05 4.93
N SER A 676 -21.48 -5.88 4.92
CA SER A 676 -22.14 -4.57 4.87
C SER A 676 -23.39 -4.55 5.76
N ARG A 677 -23.80 -3.36 6.15
CA ARG A 677 -25.03 -3.11 6.91
C ARG A 677 -25.77 -1.90 6.37
N ASP A 678 -27.08 -1.88 6.58
CA ASP A 678 -27.89 -0.69 6.34
C ASP A 678 -27.76 0.33 7.48
N ALA A 679 -27.94 1.61 7.15
CA ALA A 679 -28.18 2.70 8.09
C ALA A 679 -27.20 2.76 9.27
N LEU A 680 -25.91 2.86 8.97
CA LEU A 680 -24.90 3.19 9.98
C LEU A 680 -25.00 4.66 10.37
N VAL A 681 -24.62 5.00 11.61
CA VAL A 681 -24.51 6.40 12.02
C VAL A 681 -23.53 7.16 11.13
N THR A 682 -22.48 6.50 10.66
CA THR A 682 -21.40 7.10 9.85
C THR A 682 -21.61 6.99 8.35
N ARG A 683 -22.57 6.17 7.88
CA ARG A 683 -22.87 5.99 6.45
C ARG A 683 -24.36 5.70 6.24
N LYS A 684 -25.01 6.44 5.33
CA LYS A 684 -26.46 6.36 5.10
C LYS A 684 -26.90 5.24 4.17
N ILE A 685 -26.02 4.74 3.33
CA ILE A 685 -26.30 3.70 2.32
C ILE A 685 -25.52 2.42 2.62
N LYS A 686 -26.04 1.27 2.18
CA LYS A 686 -25.25 0.02 2.19
C LYS A 686 -24.13 0.10 1.16
N ALA A 687 -22.99 -0.53 1.46
CA ALA A 687 -21.84 -0.58 0.55
C ALA A 687 -21.71 -1.91 -0.20
N GLY A 688 -22.54 -2.89 0.13
CA GLY A 688 -22.54 -4.22 -0.48
C GLY A 688 -23.67 -5.08 0.09
N PRO A 689 -23.71 -6.38 -0.22
CA PRO A 689 -24.70 -7.32 0.32
C PRO A 689 -24.61 -7.45 1.84
N ILE A 690 -25.75 -7.61 2.50
CA ILE A 690 -25.83 -7.82 3.95
C ILE A 690 -25.52 -9.30 4.25
N ILE A 691 -24.26 -9.62 4.47
CA ILE A 691 -23.74 -10.98 4.71
C ILE A 691 -22.98 -11.00 6.04
N GLN A 692 -23.14 -12.07 6.81
CA GLN A 692 -22.33 -12.28 8.02
C GLN A 692 -20.92 -12.76 7.66
N THR A 693 -19.92 -12.12 8.29
CA THR A 693 -18.50 -12.42 8.13
C THR A 693 -17.84 -12.59 9.52
N PRO A 694 -18.11 -13.71 10.20
CA PRO A 694 -17.69 -13.91 11.58
C PRO A 694 -16.17 -13.88 11.81
N GLU A 695 -15.34 -14.18 10.80
CA GLU A 695 -13.88 -14.14 10.91
C GLU A 695 -13.33 -12.69 10.93
N ALA A 696 -14.09 -11.71 10.44
CA ALA A 696 -13.75 -10.29 10.56
C ALA A 696 -13.81 -9.76 12.01
N GLN A 697 -14.34 -10.55 12.95
CA GLN A 697 -14.19 -10.28 14.38
C GLN A 697 -12.75 -10.43 14.89
N CYS A 698 -11.85 -10.97 14.09
CA CYS A 698 -10.42 -11.07 14.39
C CYS A 698 -10.15 -11.62 15.79
N LEU A 699 -10.82 -12.72 16.18
CA LEU A 699 -10.56 -13.37 17.48
C LEU A 699 -9.20 -14.07 17.48
N GLY A 700 -8.55 -14.11 18.63
CA GLY A 700 -7.24 -14.78 18.81
C GLY A 700 -6.11 -13.81 19.09
N THR A 701 -4.88 -14.26 18.86
CA THR A 701 -3.67 -13.50 19.16
C THR A 701 -3.26 -12.61 17.98
N HIS A 702 -3.07 -11.32 18.28
CA HIS A 702 -2.57 -10.34 17.34
C HIS A 702 -1.26 -9.73 17.85
N ARG A 703 -0.33 -9.50 16.95
CA ARG A 703 0.96 -8.87 17.25
C ARG A 703 1.13 -7.64 16.39
N PHE A 704 1.43 -6.52 17.03
CA PHE A 704 1.61 -5.22 16.40
C PHE A 704 3.01 -4.69 16.66
N GLN A 705 3.61 -4.03 15.67
CA GLN A 705 4.93 -3.44 15.78
C GLN A 705 4.90 -1.99 15.31
N TYR A 706 5.40 -1.09 16.15
CA TYR A 706 5.55 0.33 15.87
C TYR A 706 6.74 0.91 16.63
N SER A 707 7.15 2.12 16.30
CA SER A 707 8.31 2.76 16.93
C SER A 707 8.02 4.22 17.27
N LEU A 708 8.48 4.65 18.43
CA LEU A 708 8.32 5.99 18.96
C LEU A 708 9.62 6.74 18.76
N ILE A 709 9.57 7.88 18.05
CA ILE A 709 10.76 8.61 17.60
C ILE A 709 10.59 10.10 17.96
N PRO A 710 10.89 10.49 19.20
CA PRO A 710 11.05 11.91 19.52
C PRO A 710 12.20 12.50 18.70
N HIS A 711 12.08 13.75 18.27
CA HIS A 711 13.15 14.37 17.47
C HIS A 711 13.13 15.91 17.56
N PRO A 712 14.26 16.58 17.31
CA PRO A 712 14.29 18.04 17.11
C PRO A 712 13.77 18.40 15.71
N GLY A 713 13.20 19.61 15.57
CA GLY A 713 12.79 20.17 14.27
C GLY A 713 11.60 19.45 13.64
N ASP A 714 11.66 19.23 12.33
CA ASP A 714 10.59 18.62 11.52
C ASP A 714 10.86 17.13 11.18
N TRP A 715 9.92 16.50 10.49
CA TRP A 715 9.94 15.10 10.05
C TRP A 715 11.25 14.67 9.38
N LYS A 716 12.00 15.59 8.73
CA LYS A 716 13.26 15.27 8.03
C LYS A 716 14.34 14.78 8.98
N ASN A 717 14.25 15.12 10.27
CA ASN A 717 15.20 14.66 11.28
C ASN A 717 14.90 13.25 11.82
N ALA A 718 13.74 12.70 11.52
CA ALA A 718 13.25 11.42 12.05
C ALA A 718 13.00 10.35 10.98
N PHE A 719 12.63 10.71 9.73
CA PHE A 719 12.14 9.76 8.73
C PHE A 719 13.13 8.64 8.40
N LEU A 720 14.44 8.90 8.47
CA LEU A 720 15.45 7.86 8.29
C LEU A 720 15.35 6.78 9.37
N GLN A 721 15.09 7.17 10.62
CA GLN A 721 14.90 6.22 11.72
C GLN A 721 13.60 5.42 11.57
N ALA A 722 12.53 6.05 11.10
CA ALA A 722 11.28 5.37 10.77
C ALA A 722 11.48 4.32 9.67
N ARG A 723 12.17 4.69 8.60
CA ARG A 723 12.48 3.75 7.51
C ARG A 723 13.38 2.61 7.95
N GLN A 724 14.39 2.86 8.78
CA GLN A 724 15.24 1.80 9.36
C GLN A 724 14.41 0.86 10.25
N PHE A 725 13.40 1.36 10.97
CA PHE A 725 12.49 0.52 11.73
C PHE A 725 11.65 -0.39 10.81
N VAL A 726 11.13 0.14 9.70
CA VAL A 726 10.31 -0.62 8.74
C VAL A 726 11.18 -1.59 7.93
N TYR A 727 12.27 -1.10 7.34
CA TYR A 727 13.17 -1.84 6.44
C TYR A 727 14.46 -2.24 7.17
N GLN A 728 14.34 -3.27 8.00
CA GLN A 728 15.42 -3.75 8.87
C GLN A 728 16.49 -4.52 8.08
N PRO A 729 17.71 -4.65 8.63
CA PRO A 729 18.72 -5.54 8.07
C PRO A 729 18.21 -6.97 7.92
N LYS A 730 18.44 -7.57 6.76
CA LYS A 730 18.13 -9.00 6.49
C LYS A 730 19.37 -9.85 6.71
N VAL A 731 19.22 -10.90 7.52
CA VAL A 731 20.29 -11.86 7.81
C VAL A 731 20.09 -13.11 6.95
N LEU A 732 21.13 -13.46 6.15
CA LEU A 732 21.19 -14.71 5.40
C LEU A 732 22.27 -15.61 6.01
N LYS A 733 21.93 -16.89 6.16
CA LYS A 733 22.90 -17.90 6.65
C LYS A 733 23.74 -18.40 5.50
N LEU A 734 25.05 -18.35 5.67
CA LEU A 734 26.02 -18.93 4.74
C LEU A 734 26.71 -20.13 5.42
N GLY A 735 27.08 -21.14 4.67
CA GLY A 735 27.99 -22.18 5.16
C GLY A 735 29.44 -21.67 5.21
N GLU A 736 30.26 -22.03 4.24
CA GLU A 736 31.58 -21.40 4.02
C GLU A 736 31.46 -20.26 3.01
N LEU A 737 32.22 -19.19 3.20
CA LEU A 737 32.21 -18.05 2.28
C LEU A 737 33.01 -18.40 1.01
N ARG A 738 32.46 -18.15 -0.17
CA ARG A 738 33.13 -18.29 -1.47
C ARG A 738 34.36 -17.33 -1.54
N LYS A 739 35.46 -17.77 -2.08
CA LYS A 739 36.79 -17.09 -1.98
C LYS A 739 36.78 -15.64 -2.54
N ASN A 740 36.03 -15.40 -3.63
CA ASN A 740 36.03 -14.09 -4.31
C ASN A 740 34.90 -13.14 -3.83
N VAL A 741 34.19 -13.48 -2.76
CA VAL A 741 33.13 -12.64 -2.21
C VAL A 741 33.73 -11.64 -1.23
N PRO A 742 33.60 -10.32 -1.45
CA PRO A 742 34.01 -9.31 -0.48
C PRO A 742 33.32 -9.51 0.87
N LYS A 743 34.03 -9.30 1.97
CA LYS A 743 33.45 -9.40 3.31
C LYS A 743 32.53 -8.22 3.66
N GLU A 744 32.64 -7.13 2.92
CA GLU A 744 31.84 -5.91 3.05
C GLU A 744 31.70 -5.27 1.66
N LEU A 745 30.49 -4.88 1.30
CA LEU A 745 30.19 -4.27 0.00
C LEU A 745 29.05 -3.27 0.14
N SER A 746 29.17 -2.11 -0.53
CA SER A 746 28.06 -1.20 -0.86
C SER A 746 27.79 -1.30 -2.35
N LEU A 747 26.62 -1.76 -2.78
CA LEU A 747 26.35 -1.88 -4.23
C LEU A 747 26.11 -0.51 -4.84
N PHE A 748 25.21 0.28 -4.21
CA PHE A 748 24.92 1.65 -4.58
C PHE A 748 24.80 2.51 -3.32
N SER A 749 25.18 3.80 -3.44
CA SER A 749 25.00 4.81 -2.41
C SER A 749 24.31 6.01 -3.03
N LEU A 750 23.24 6.49 -2.40
CA LEU A 750 22.52 7.70 -2.77
C LEU A 750 22.17 8.46 -1.51
N ALA A 751 22.65 9.71 -1.41
CA ALA A 751 22.49 10.50 -0.19
C ALA A 751 21.02 10.83 0.12
N PRO A 752 20.62 10.81 1.42
CA PRO A 752 19.34 11.38 1.83
C PRO A 752 19.24 12.87 1.45
N PRO A 753 18.01 13.39 1.20
CA PRO A 753 16.71 12.75 1.48
C PRO A 753 16.18 11.85 0.39
N LEU A 754 16.92 11.61 -0.70
CA LEU A 754 16.47 10.72 -1.78
C LEU A 754 16.30 9.28 -1.26
N VAL A 755 15.25 8.62 -1.74
CA VAL A 755 14.85 7.29 -1.27
C VAL A 755 14.75 6.31 -2.43
N VAL A 756 15.51 5.22 -2.40
CA VAL A 756 15.39 4.12 -3.37
C VAL A 756 14.13 3.31 -3.07
N SER A 757 13.21 3.27 -4.03
CA SER A 757 12.00 2.45 -3.99
C SER A 757 12.23 1.06 -4.55
N SER A 758 12.96 0.93 -5.67
CA SER A 758 13.19 -0.34 -6.37
C SER A 758 14.63 -0.48 -6.84
N LEU A 759 15.15 -1.70 -6.74
CA LEU A 759 16.40 -2.14 -7.36
C LEU A 759 16.18 -3.53 -7.94
N LYS A 760 16.15 -3.66 -9.27
CA LYS A 760 15.82 -4.90 -9.97
C LYS A 760 16.51 -5.03 -11.31
N LYS A 761 16.43 -6.19 -11.95
CA LYS A 761 16.80 -6.35 -13.35
C LYS A 761 15.72 -5.75 -14.27
N SER A 762 16.11 -5.15 -15.37
CA SER A 762 15.20 -4.62 -16.41
C SER A 762 14.27 -5.70 -16.97
N GLU A 763 13.04 -5.31 -17.33
CA GLU A 763 12.05 -6.19 -17.97
C GLU A 763 12.47 -6.60 -19.41
N SER A 764 13.19 -5.72 -20.09
CA SER A 764 13.49 -5.87 -21.52
C SER A 764 14.95 -6.16 -21.85
N SER A 765 15.88 -6.00 -20.87
CA SER A 765 17.31 -6.12 -21.09
C SER A 765 18.04 -6.86 -19.96
N LYS A 766 19.38 -6.95 -20.09
CA LYS A 766 20.25 -7.48 -19.03
C LYS A 766 20.66 -6.43 -18.00
N ASP A 767 20.21 -5.18 -18.16
CA ASP A 767 20.61 -4.05 -17.36
C ASP A 767 19.89 -4.05 -16.00
N ILE A 768 20.40 -3.24 -15.08
CA ILE A 768 19.83 -3.05 -13.77
C ILE A 768 18.98 -1.77 -13.78
N VAL A 769 17.84 -1.83 -13.15
CA VAL A 769 16.95 -0.68 -12.93
C VAL A 769 17.03 -0.29 -11.47
N ILE A 770 17.33 0.99 -11.22
CA ILE A 770 17.20 1.64 -9.91
C ILE A 770 16.16 2.74 -10.03
N ARG A 771 15.18 2.72 -9.13
CA ARG A 771 14.16 3.77 -9.00
C ARG A 771 14.26 4.41 -7.63
N PHE A 772 14.20 5.73 -7.61
CA PHE A 772 14.22 6.53 -6.39
C PHE A 772 13.35 7.77 -6.56
N TYR A 773 13.08 8.44 -5.45
CA TYR A 773 12.24 9.64 -5.44
C TYR A 773 12.77 10.70 -4.49
N ASN A 774 12.43 11.95 -4.76
CA ASN A 774 12.66 13.09 -3.91
C ASN A 774 11.41 13.38 -3.08
N PRO A 775 11.39 13.11 -1.77
CA PRO A 775 10.21 13.37 -0.94
C PRO A 775 10.03 14.85 -0.55
N THR A 776 10.88 15.73 -1.03
CA THR A 776 10.95 17.14 -0.59
C THR A 776 10.52 18.12 -1.67
N GLY A 777 10.08 19.31 -1.26
CA GLY A 777 9.78 20.44 -2.16
C GLY A 777 11.00 21.23 -2.67
N ARG A 778 12.20 20.62 -2.67
CA ARG A 778 13.44 21.26 -3.13
C ARG A 778 14.13 20.42 -4.20
N THR A 779 14.78 21.07 -5.14
CA THR A 779 15.69 20.39 -6.07
C THR A 779 16.90 19.86 -5.31
N ILE A 780 17.28 18.60 -5.55
CA ILE A 780 18.43 17.94 -4.93
C ILE A 780 19.48 17.73 -6.02
N GLU A 781 20.69 18.22 -5.79
CA GLU A 781 21.87 17.93 -6.59
C GLU A 781 22.75 16.96 -5.79
N THR A 782 23.08 15.81 -6.36
CA THR A 782 23.78 14.72 -5.67
C THR A 782 24.42 13.77 -6.70
N GLU A 783 25.13 12.77 -6.21
CA GLU A 783 25.71 11.69 -7.01
C GLU A 783 25.12 10.34 -6.59
N LEU A 784 24.88 9.48 -7.57
CA LEU A 784 24.70 8.04 -7.37
C LEU A 784 26.08 7.39 -7.49
N GLU A 785 26.60 6.87 -6.39
CA GLU A 785 27.83 6.10 -6.38
C GLU A 785 27.56 4.63 -6.64
N SER A 786 28.38 3.99 -7.49
CA SER A 786 28.31 2.56 -7.77
C SER A 786 29.63 1.88 -7.43
N PHE A 787 29.57 0.76 -6.70
CA PHE A 787 30.76 -0.05 -6.44
C PHE A 787 31.29 -0.73 -7.70
N ILE A 788 30.40 -1.24 -8.55
CA ILE A 788 30.75 -1.88 -9.83
C ILE A 788 30.74 -0.82 -10.93
N PRO A 789 31.77 -0.78 -11.80
CA PRO A 789 31.82 0.21 -12.88
C PRO A 789 30.62 0.15 -13.82
N LEU A 790 30.06 1.32 -14.11
CA LEU A 790 28.99 1.54 -15.06
C LEU A 790 29.56 1.65 -16.48
N GLU A 791 28.90 1.03 -17.47
CA GLU A 791 29.21 1.19 -18.90
C GLU A 791 28.35 2.28 -19.52
N GLU A 792 27.07 2.33 -19.11
CA GLU A 792 26.08 3.26 -19.65
C GLU A 792 25.01 3.52 -18.60
N VAL A 793 24.47 4.73 -18.57
CA VAL A 793 23.36 5.16 -17.73
C VAL A 793 22.31 5.82 -18.59
N GLU A 794 21.10 5.35 -18.51
CA GLU A 794 19.96 5.88 -19.27
C GLU A 794 18.81 6.22 -18.33
N MET A 795 18.25 7.44 -18.45
CA MET A 795 17.02 7.79 -17.77
C MET A 795 15.82 7.21 -18.54
N VAL A 796 14.93 6.55 -17.84
CA VAL A 796 13.77 5.86 -18.42
C VAL A 796 12.48 6.25 -17.69
N ASN A 797 11.34 6.07 -18.40
CA ASN A 797 10.02 6.20 -17.78
C ASN A 797 9.71 4.99 -16.87
N LEU A 798 8.52 4.95 -16.27
CA LEU A 798 8.12 3.85 -15.37
C LEU A 798 7.93 2.51 -16.11
N LYS A 799 7.80 2.52 -17.46
CA LYS A 799 7.79 1.32 -18.31
C LYS A 799 9.20 0.85 -18.70
N GLU A 800 10.25 1.53 -18.21
CA GLU A 800 11.66 1.31 -18.55
C GLU A 800 12.01 1.64 -20.02
N GLU A 801 11.24 2.52 -20.67
CA GLU A 801 11.50 3.04 -22.01
C GLU A 801 12.29 4.37 -21.92
N PRO A 802 13.28 4.60 -22.83
CA PRO A 802 14.12 5.79 -22.80
C PRO A 802 13.33 7.10 -22.84
N ILE A 803 13.73 8.07 -22.01
CA ILE A 803 13.25 9.44 -22.07
C ILE A 803 14.40 10.39 -22.37
N ARG A 804 14.19 11.36 -23.29
CA ARG A 804 15.18 12.40 -23.56
C ARG A 804 15.22 13.36 -22.37
N ASN A 805 16.29 13.32 -21.59
CA ASN A 805 16.48 14.25 -20.47
C ASN A 805 17.97 14.47 -20.19
N ASN A 806 18.31 15.71 -19.77
CA ASN A 806 19.68 16.12 -19.44
C ASN A 806 19.97 16.09 -17.93
N MET A 807 19.19 15.35 -17.13
CA MET A 807 19.31 15.35 -15.68
C MET A 807 20.39 14.40 -15.13
N CYS A 808 21.05 13.59 -15.94
CA CYS A 808 22.15 12.74 -15.51
C CYS A 808 23.37 12.90 -16.39
N ASN A 809 24.53 13.07 -15.75
CA ASN A 809 25.83 13.07 -16.39
C ASN A 809 26.70 12.00 -15.75
N MET A 810 27.30 11.14 -16.56
CA MET A 810 28.30 10.19 -16.06
C MET A 810 29.68 10.88 -16.07
N GLU A 811 30.14 11.31 -14.90
CA GLU A 811 31.43 12.01 -14.73
C GLU A 811 32.60 11.03 -14.67
N GLU A 812 32.42 9.90 -14.03
CA GLU A 812 33.34 8.75 -13.97
C GLU A 812 32.56 7.46 -14.09
N ARG A 813 33.26 6.32 -14.40
CA ARG A 813 32.61 5.00 -14.53
C ARG A 813 31.90 4.50 -13.25
N LYS A 814 31.95 5.22 -12.15
CA LYS A 814 31.35 4.85 -10.87
C LYS A 814 30.38 5.89 -10.32
N ASN A 815 30.42 7.11 -10.82
CA ASN A 815 29.61 8.22 -10.29
C ASN A 815 28.71 8.80 -11.38
N VAL A 816 27.46 9.01 -11.01
CA VAL A 816 26.44 9.63 -11.86
C VAL A 816 25.93 10.88 -11.17
N GLY A 817 26.31 12.05 -11.72
CA GLY A 817 25.77 13.33 -11.25
C GLY A 817 24.26 13.42 -11.54
N LEU A 818 23.48 13.81 -10.56
CA LEU A 818 22.03 13.86 -10.62
C LEU A 818 21.51 15.21 -10.15
N LYS A 819 20.54 15.74 -10.90
CA LYS A 819 19.72 16.89 -10.51
C LYS A 819 18.26 16.49 -10.48
N ILE A 820 17.67 16.38 -9.29
CA ILE A 820 16.34 15.81 -9.08
C ILE A 820 15.38 16.91 -8.63
N GLU A 821 14.36 17.13 -9.43
CA GLU A 821 13.30 18.10 -9.17
C GLU A 821 12.47 17.73 -7.92
N PRO A 822 11.71 18.69 -7.33
CA PRO A 822 10.84 18.44 -6.21
C PRO A 822 9.82 17.33 -6.50
N TYR A 823 9.60 16.43 -5.54
CA TYR A 823 8.58 15.36 -5.56
C TYR A 823 8.69 14.39 -6.76
N LYS A 824 9.83 14.36 -7.45
CA LYS A 824 10.02 13.58 -8.68
C LYS A 824 10.38 12.14 -8.39
N ILE A 825 9.73 11.21 -9.10
CA ILE A 825 10.13 9.81 -9.22
C ILE A 825 11.08 9.71 -10.42
N VAL A 826 12.26 9.14 -10.20
CA VAL A 826 13.30 8.95 -11.22
C VAL A 826 13.62 7.47 -11.37
N THR A 827 13.73 7.01 -12.60
CA THR A 827 14.16 5.63 -12.92
C THR A 827 15.37 5.68 -13.82
N LEU A 828 16.45 5.03 -13.42
CA LEU A 828 17.66 4.86 -14.22
C LEU A 828 17.81 3.40 -14.60
N LYS A 829 18.20 3.17 -15.85
CA LYS A 829 18.64 1.88 -16.37
C LYS A 829 20.16 1.92 -16.50
N LEU A 830 20.82 0.98 -15.81
CA LEU A 830 22.27 0.94 -15.61
C LEU A 830 22.83 -0.29 -16.30
N LYS A 831 23.68 -0.08 -17.31
CA LYS A 831 24.47 -1.13 -17.91
C LYS A 831 25.76 -1.30 -17.11
N MET A 832 25.95 -2.47 -16.54
CA MET A 832 27.04 -2.75 -15.60
C MET A 832 27.87 -3.95 -16.08
N LYS A 833 29.17 -3.90 -15.78
CA LYS A 833 30.03 -5.10 -15.92
C LYS A 833 29.65 -6.11 -14.83
N LYS A 834 29.68 -7.40 -15.18
CA LYS A 834 29.63 -8.44 -14.14
C LYS A 834 30.92 -8.44 -13.34
N TRP A 835 30.83 -8.77 -12.06
CA TRP A 835 31.96 -8.98 -11.17
C TRP A 835 32.66 -10.29 -11.60
N ASN A 836 33.93 -10.21 -12.04
CA ASN A 836 34.75 -11.37 -12.41
C ASN A 836 35.50 -11.96 -11.19
#